data_a5856e2f5c418707f68ec9988c418d02
#
_entry.id   a5856e2f5c418707f68ec9988c418d02
#
_cell.length_a   1.000
_cell.length_b   1.000
_cell.length_c   1.000
_cell.angle_alpha   90.00
_cell.angle_beta   90.00
_cell.angle_gamma   90.00
#
_symmetry.space_group_name_H-M   'P 1'
#
loop_
_entity.id
_entity.type
_entity.pdbx_description
1 polymer ?
#
loop_
_entity_poly.entity_id
_entity_poly.type
_entity_poly.pdbx_seq_one_letter_code
_entity_poly.pdbx_strand_id
1 'polypeptide(L)'
;MKALRKLPRYYPKDKYLYRSINHQINISTENTKNSSYIKGNQKTFWPFTSTSPDPKTAYAFLNKDDKIKTGTVFTLGGDIWGYDIKLFNCYDESEILVEPERKYIIENVLPPLNGIINITCTILESNLVLSGNEFEQSKTSNIFDKSSGNDREDNLNTLNEHIIKFEMESKINEESKYTSGIGVLCNIPSKKIKALITYNHLINLDFLNNGEKMILYINKKEHEINIKINRYKYTNEDLDITIIEILDEDNITNYIEIDKFINSKNYTDYEIISISLLKEKDLDFLEGKITKKDDDTSKYICNIEKISEGIIILKENMKLLGIIKESKNQNEINIIPMNIIMNKINFIKCIYNIKVEDTERDIQIINNKGYDDKNKNEEIEKEIKVIINGEIKSNILKYKFTKEGEYTIYLSANKNLTNMAFMFNGCSSLEELYLSTFNTNQVNNMQGTFGQCSLLKELDLSSFNTNQVTNMSGMFENCSSLKELNLLSFNTEQVTNMAWMFNSCSSLEKLNLTSFNTSQVTNMSGMFNECSSLKEMNLSSFNTNQVKYMSDMFSFCSSLKKLNLSSFNTNQVINMSTMFYKCSSLKELILSSSFKTSQVTNMYSMFNNCSSLEEINLSSFYTNQVTNMSDMFSGCSSLKELNLSSFNTDKVTDMSNMFGNCSSLEVINFSSFNNYQVSNMSKMFDGCSSLTKINFSSFKTNQVTDMSDMFNNCSSLEELNLSSFDTNQVTNMSTMFCGCTSLKLLNLSSFKTTQVKYMSYIFDSINKSCKLKCKDKQILKEFKKAKGCIIF
;
A
#
# COMPACT_ATOMS: atom_id res chain seq x y z
N MET A 1 -11.32 -37.70 18.94
CA MET A 1 -10.84 -36.53 19.69
C MET A 1 -9.40 -36.67 20.22
N LYS A 2 -9.10 -37.63 21.15
CA LYS A 2 -7.72 -37.85 21.64
C LYS A 2 -6.69 -38.17 20.53
N ALA A 3 -7.09 -38.87 19.48
CA ALA A 3 -6.22 -39.19 18.34
C ALA A 3 -5.95 -37.95 17.47
N LEU A 4 -6.96 -37.14 17.19
CA LEU A 4 -6.83 -35.90 16.39
C LEU A 4 -5.88 -34.90 17.03
N ARG A 5 -5.84 -34.77 18.36
CA ARG A 5 -4.89 -33.88 19.07
C ARG A 5 -3.41 -34.28 18.94
N LYS A 6 -3.13 -35.49 18.46
CA LYS A 6 -1.76 -35.98 18.21
C LYS A 6 -1.27 -35.66 16.79
N LEU A 7 -2.17 -35.23 15.91
CA LEU A 7 -1.81 -34.84 14.54
C LEU A 7 -1.12 -33.48 14.52
N PRO A 8 -0.22 -33.26 13.55
CA PRO A 8 0.33 -31.94 13.31
C PRO A 8 -0.77 -30.93 13.01
N ARG A 9 -0.72 -29.74 13.61
CA ARG A 9 -1.63 -28.65 13.32
C ARG A 9 -1.21 -27.99 12.02
N TYR A 10 -2.18 -27.62 11.19
CA TYR A 10 -1.95 -26.96 9.92
C TYR A 10 -2.28 -25.47 10.04
N TYR A 11 -1.36 -24.63 9.58
CA TYR A 11 -1.53 -23.19 9.47
C TYR A 11 -1.56 -22.83 7.98
N PRO A 12 -2.70 -22.43 7.41
CA PRO A 12 -2.76 -22.02 6.02
C PRO A 12 -1.94 -20.73 5.81
N LYS A 13 -1.19 -20.69 4.72
CA LYS A 13 -0.31 -19.55 4.39
C LYS A 13 -1.08 -18.23 4.28
N ASP A 14 -2.31 -18.28 3.77
CA ASP A 14 -3.13 -17.10 3.48
C ASP A 14 -4.05 -16.72 4.63
N LYS A 15 -3.97 -17.41 5.79
CA LYS A 15 -4.81 -17.16 6.97
C LYS A 15 -6.33 -17.19 6.74
N TYR A 16 -6.79 -17.80 5.64
CA TYR A 16 -8.20 -17.94 5.31
C TYR A 16 -8.56 -19.38 5.01
N LEU A 17 -9.76 -19.79 5.46
CA LEU A 17 -10.37 -21.06 5.13
C LEU A 17 -11.73 -20.83 4.51
N TYR A 18 -12.12 -21.67 3.55
CA TYR A 18 -13.36 -21.55 2.80
C TYR A 18 -14.28 -22.72 3.12
N ARG A 19 -15.56 -22.42 3.31
CA ARG A 19 -16.60 -23.42 3.51
C ARG A 19 -17.80 -23.15 2.63
N SER A 20 -18.26 -24.18 1.94
CA SER A 20 -19.48 -24.14 1.15
C SER A 20 -20.66 -24.78 1.90
N ILE A 21 -21.86 -24.23 1.72
CA ILE A 21 -23.13 -24.79 2.22
C ILE A 21 -24.09 -24.89 1.05
N ASN A 22 -24.64 -26.08 0.81
CA ASN A 22 -25.57 -26.37 -0.29
C ASN A 22 -26.98 -25.77 -0.09
N HIS A 23 -27.10 -24.69 0.65
CA HIS A 23 -28.39 -24.02 0.87
C HIS A 23 -28.22 -22.51 0.69
N GLN A 24 -29.13 -21.92 -0.06
CA GLN A 24 -29.20 -20.47 -0.18
C GLN A 24 -29.76 -19.90 1.12
N ILE A 25 -29.00 -19.00 1.76
CA ILE A 25 -29.44 -18.29 2.94
C ILE A 25 -29.98 -16.93 2.49
N ASN A 26 -31.27 -16.67 2.75
CA ASN A 26 -31.84 -15.34 2.49
C ASN A 26 -31.30 -14.35 3.53
N ILE A 27 -30.44 -13.46 3.08
CA ILE A 27 -29.92 -12.35 3.87
C ILE A 27 -30.65 -11.11 3.41
N SER A 28 -31.52 -10.58 4.26
CA SER A 28 -32.13 -9.27 3.99
C SER A 28 -31.24 -8.16 4.55
N THR A 29 -31.03 -7.14 3.75
CA THR A 29 -30.34 -5.90 4.17
C THR A 29 -31.25 -4.98 4.99
N GLU A 30 -32.55 -5.29 5.06
CA GLU A 30 -33.54 -4.54 5.83
C GLU A 30 -34.24 -5.43 6.87
N ASN A 31 -34.12 -5.03 8.12
CA ASN A 31 -34.92 -5.38 9.29
C ASN A 31 -35.79 -6.66 9.24
N THR A 32 -35.19 -7.83 9.23
CA THR A 32 -35.91 -9.04 9.59
C THR A 32 -35.27 -9.71 10.79
N LYS A 33 -36.04 -9.87 11.85
CA LYS A 33 -35.68 -10.51 13.12
C LYS A 33 -35.25 -11.98 13.00
N ASN A 34 -35.16 -12.55 11.79
CA ASN A 34 -34.93 -13.98 11.54
C ASN A 34 -33.71 -14.34 10.69
N SER A 35 -32.87 -13.39 10.23
CA SER A 35 -31.64 -13.77 9.51
C SER A 35 -30.53 -14.15 10.50
N SER A 36 -30.05 -15.36 10.40
CA SER A 36 -28.99 -15.89 11.27
C SER A 36 -27.62 -15.30 10.98
N TYR A 37 -27.46 -14.58 9.85
CA TYR A 37 -26.17 -14.10 9.37
C TYR A 37 -26.25 -12.60 9.04
N ILE A 38 -25.83 -11.77 9.99
CA ILE A 38 -25.72 -10.30 9.84
C ILE A 38 -24.30 -9.91 10.25
N LYS A 39 -23.71 -8.93 9.56
CA LYS A 39 -22.38 -8.40 9.91
C LYS A 39 -22.28 -8.07 11.40
N GLY A 40 -21.25 -8.52 12.06
CA GLY A 40 -21.01 -8.32 13.49
C GLY A 40 -21.63 -9.37 14.43
N ASN A 41 -22.48 -10.29 13.94
CA ASN A 41 -23.02 -11.35 14.77
C ASN A 41 -21.98 -12.43 15.09
N GLN A 42 -21.92 -12.83 16.35
CA GLN A 42 -21.13 -13.98 16.77
C GLN A 42 -21.89 -15.27 16.54
N LYS A 43 -21.24 -16.28 15.99
CA LYS A 43 -21.78 -17.62 15.74
C LYS A 43 -20.80 -18.70 16.19
N THR A 44 -21.32 -19.87 16.49
CA THR A 44 -20.53 -21.02 16.89
C THR A 44 -20.75 -22.16 15.89
N PHE A 45 -19.69 -22.76 15.37
CA PHE A 45 -19.79 -23.92 14.50
C PHE A 45 -19.96 -25.21 15.32
N TRP A 46 -20.94 -26.01 14.92
CA TRP A 46 -21.29 -27.29 15.48
C TRP A 46 -21.74 -28.24 14.37
N PRO A 47 -21.34 -29.48 14.36
CA PRO A 47 -20.17 -30.19 14.91
C PRO A 47 -18.90 -29.83 14.17
N PHE A 48 -17.89 -30.69 14.10
CA PHE A 48 -16.71 -30.48 13.26
C PHE A 48 -17.08 -30.07 11.85
N THR A 49 -16.45 -29.00 11.39
CA THR A 49 -16.72 -28.41 10.08
C THR A 49 -15.51 -28.62 9.19
N SER A 50 -15.72 -29.27 8.04
CA SER A 50 -14.72 -29.40 6.98
C SER A 50 -14.63 -28.09 6.20
N THR A 51 -13.41 -27.58 5.99
CA THR A 51 -13.12 -26.35 5.23
C THR A 51 -11.93 -26.59 4.31
N SER A 52 -11.86 -25.86 3.21
CA SER A 52 -10.73 -25.89 2.28
C SER A 52 -9.95 -24.57 2.30
N PRO A 53 -8.60 -24.60 2.22
CA PRO A 53 -7.79 -23.41 2.04
C PRO A 53 -7.89 -22.83 0.62
N ASP A 54 -8.46 -23.58 -0.35
CA ASP A 54 -8.62 -23.15 -1.74
C ASP A 54 -10.09 -22.82 -2.06
N PRO A 55 -10.40 -21.56 -2.45
CA PRO A 55 -11.75 -21.16 -2.81
C PRO A 55 -12.31 -21.95 -4.00
N LYS A 56 -11.48 -22.38 -4.96
CA LYS A 56 -11.91 -23.17 -6.12
C LYS A 56 -12.48 -24.53 -5.70
N THR A 57 -11.86 -25.16 -4.72
CA THR A 57 -12.35 -26.43 -4.14
C THR A 57 -13.70 -26.23 -3.46
N ALA A 58 -13.89 -25.14 -2.69
CA ALA A 58 -15.18 -24.84 -2.07
C ALA A 58 -16.27 -24.57 -3.12
N TYR A 59 -15.97 -23.88 -4.21
CA TYR A 59 -16.91 -23.65 -5.32
C TYR A 59 -17.20 -24.94 -6.12
N ALA A 60 -16.22 -25.85 -6.27
CA ALA A 60 -16.40 -27.13 -6.96
C ALA A 60 -17.42 -28.02 -6.24
N PHE A 61 -17.49 -27.98 -4.91
CA PHE A 61 -18.52 -28.68 -4.14
C PHE A 61 -19.95 -28.22 -4.48
N LEU A 62 -20.15 -27.00 -4.87
CA LEU A 62 -21.43 -26.44 -5.28
C LEU A 62 -21.82 -26.85 -6.70
N ASN A 63 -20.87 -27.28 -7.53
CA ASN A 63 -21.04 -27.56 -8.96
C ASN A 63 -20.91 -29.06 -9.33
N LYS A 64 -20.99 -29.97 -8.36
CA LYS A 64 -20.65 -31.40 -8.52
C LYS A 64 -21.47 -32.19 -9.56
N ASP A 65 -22.54 -31.64 -10.14
CA ASP A 65 -23.42 -32.33 -11.10
C ASP A 65 -23.73 -31.50 -12.35
N ASP A 66 -22.78 -30.67 -12.84
CA ASP A 66 -22.93 -29.80 -14.02
C ASP A 66 -24.14 -28.83 -13.98
N LYS A 67 -24.81 -28.70 -12.85
CA LYS A 67 -25.86 -27.71 -12.61
C LYS A 67 -25.37 -26.72 -11.57
N ILE A 68 -25.40 -25.44 -11.91
CA ILE A 68 -25.08 -24.37 -10.98
C ILE A 68 -26.05 -24.48 -9.80
N LYS A 69 -25.55 -24.85 -8.63
CA LYS A 69 -26.32 -24.86 -7.37
C LYS A 69 -26.13 -23.52 -6.67
N THR A 70 -27.21 -22.98 -6.14
CA THR A 70 -27.15 -21.81 -5.26
C THR A 70 -26.61 -22.24 -3.89
N GLY A 71 -25.73 -21.48 -3.30
CA GLY A 71 -25.13 -21.81 -2.01
C GLY A 71 -24.42 -20.60 -1.35
N THR A 72 -23.87 -20.86 -0.20
CA THR A 72 -23.13 -19.84 0.56
C THR A 72 -21.69 -20.31 0.81
N VAL A 73 -20.70 -19.46 0.50
CA VAL A 73 -19.29 -19.69 0.79
C VAL A 73 -18.88 -18.80 1.95
N PHE A 74 -18.36 -19.44 3.01
CA PHE A 74 -17.78 -18.71 4.13
C PHE A 74 -16.25 -18.62 3.95
N THR A 75 -15.73 -17.42 4.09
CA THR A 75 -14.30 -17.17 4.19
C THR A 75 -13.97 -16.93 5.66
N LEU A 76 -13.08 -17.73 6.22
CA LEU A 76 -12.67 -17.64 7.61
C LEU A 76 -11.28 -17.01 7.69
N GLY A 77 -11.14 -15.93 8.44
CA GLY A 77 -9.89 -15.22 8.67
C GLY A 77 -9.47 -15.21 10.15
N GLY A 78 -8.29 -14.67 10.45
CA GLY A 78 -7.73 -14.62 11.79
C GLY A 78 -6.71 -15.73 12.05
N ASP A 79 -6.36 -15.98 13.31
CA ASP A 79 -5.45 -17.07 13.71
C ASP A 79 -6.17 -18.42 13.63
N ILE A 80 -6.25 -18.95 12.41
CA ILE A 80 -6.95 -20.19 12.09
C ILE A 80 -5.99 -21.36 12.18
N TRP A 81 -6.34 -22.35 12.95
CA TRP A 81 -5.64 -23.62 12.99
C TRP A 81 -6.61 -24.80 13.14
N GLY A 82 -6.25 -25.91 12.56
CA GLY A 82 -7.06 -27.12 12.54
C GLY A 82 -6.18 -28.36 12.35
N TYR A 83 -6.78 -29.45 11.97
CA TYR A 83 -6.07 -30.70 11.69
C TYR A 83 -6.08 -30.97 10.18
N ASP A 84 -4.89 -31.20 9.60
CA ASP A 84 -4.79 -31.61 8.20
C ASP A 84 -5.23 -33.07 8.07
N ILE A 85 -6.36 -33.30 7.40
CA ILE A 85 -6.96 -34.64 7.25
C ILE A 85 -6.52 -35.36 5.98
N LYS A 86 -5.65 -34.79 5.15
CA LYS A 86 -5.09 -35.49 3.98
C LYS A 86 -4.51 -36.84 4.30
N LEU A 87 -4.00 -37.02 5.54
CA LEU A 87 -3.46 -38.27 6.03
C LEU A 87 -4.51 -39.40 6.19
N PHE A 88 -5.79 -39.03 6.18
CA PHE A 88 -6.90 -39.97 6.39
C PHE A 88 -7.85 -40.11 5.20
N ASN A 89 -7.62 -39.36 4.15
CA ASN A 89 -8.53 -39.30 2.99
C ASN A 89 -7.96 -40.13 1.83
N CYS A 90 -8.80 -41.01 1.28
CA CYS A 90 -8.48 -41.80 0.08
C CYS A 90 -8.56 -40.95 -1.20
N TYR A 91 -9.02 -39.71 -1.09
CA TYR A 91 -9.16 -38.73 -2.19
C TYR A 91 -8.16 -37.60 -1.96
N ASP A 92 -7.56 -37.15 -3.02
CA ASP A 92 -6.52 -36.06 -3.01
C ASP A 92 -7.14 -34.67 -2.82
N GLU A 93 -8.04 -34.54 -1.83
CA GLU A 93 -8.70 -33.30 -1.46
C GLU A 93 -8.02 -32.66 -0.24
N SER A 94 -7.63 -31.39 -0.38
CA SER A 94 -7.09 -30.62 0.75
C SER A 94 -8.22 -30.13 1.63
N GLU A 95 -8.52 -30.83 2.71
CA GLU A 95 -9.50 -30.41 3.71
C GLU A 95 -8.84 -30.11 5.05
N ILE A 96 -9.38 -29.15 5.77
CA ILE A 96 -8.96 -28.78 7.12
C ILE A 96 -10.16 -28.88 8.05
N LEU A 97 -10.00 -29.63 9.14
CA LEU A 97 -10.99 -29.68 10.20
C LEU A 97 -10.78 -28.52 11.19
N VAL A 98 -11.76 -27.65 11.28
CA VAL A 98 -11.81 -26.63 12.32
C VAL A 98 -12.41 -27.22 13.58
N GLU A 99 -11.78 -26.97 14.74
CA GLU A 99 -12.30 -27.45 16.02
C GLU A 99 -13.75 -26.97 16.23
N PRO A 100 -14.63 -27.82 16.79
CA PRO A 100 -16.00 -27.42 17.07
C PRO A 100 -16.05 -26.31 18.13
N GLU A 101 -17.18 -25.63 18.20
CA GLU A 101 -17.45 -24.54 19.17
C GLU A 101 -16.59 -23.28 19.02
N ARG A 102 -15.88 -23.14 17.92
CA ARG A 102 -15.21 -21.88 17.62
C ARG A 102 -16.24 -20.77 17.35
N LYS A 103 -16.12 -19.69 18.09
CA LYS A 103 -16.90 -18.46 17.85
C LYS A 103 -16.28 -17.68 16.72
N TYR A 104 -17.10 -17.04 15.91
CA TYR A 104 -16.66 -16.17 14.81
C TYR A 104 -17.57 -14.93 14.72
N ILE A 105 -17.00 -13.86 14.18
CA ILE A 105 -17.73 -12.64 13.85
C ILE A 105 -17.88 -12.55 12.33
N ILE A 106 -19.07 -12.25 11.85
CA ILE A 106 -19.31 -11.99 10.43
C ILE A 106 -18.77 -10.59 10.12
N GLU A 107 -17.69 -10.55 9.34
CA GLU A 107 -17.06 -9.29 8.95
C GLU A 107 -17.70 -8.70 7.70
N ASN A 108 -18.05 -9.54 6.74
CA ASN A 108 -18.56 -9.07 5.46
C ASN A 108 -19.55 -10.07 4.87
N VAL A 109 -20.57 -9.54 4.18
CA VAL A 109 -21.55 -10.29 3.41
C VAL A 109 -21.65 -9.66 2.04
N LEU A 110 -21.09 -10.32 1.02
CA LEU A 110 -21.11 -9.80 -0.34
C LEU A 110 -22.42 -10.16 -1.04
N PRO A 111 -22.90 -9.31 -1.98
CA PRO A 111 -24.06 -9.61 -2.81
C PRO A 111 -23.90 -10.95 -3.54
N PRO A 112 -24.99 -11.68 -3.80
CA PRO A 112 -24.92 -12.96 -4.50
C PRO A 112 -24.34 -12.79 -5.90
N LEU A 113 -23.30 -13.59 -6.22
CA LEU A 113 -22.76 -13.70 -7.56
C LEU A 113 -23.13 -15.09 -8.11
N ASN A 114 -23.85 -15.16 -9.22
CA ASN A 114 -24.36 -16.41 -9.80
C ASN A 114 -25.14 -17.29 -8.80
N GLY A 115 -25.90 -16.66 -7.87
CA GLY A 115 -26.67 -17.36 -6.85
C GLY A 115 -25.84 -17.84 -5.64
N ILE A 116 -24.57 -17.50 -5.56
CA ILE A 116 -23.65 -17.83 -4.45
C ILE A 116 -23.42 -16.61 -3.57
N ILE A 117 -23.64 -16.76 -2.27
CA ILE A 117 -23.38 -15.70 -1.27
C ILE A 117 -22.03 -15.97 -0.60
N ASN A 118 -21.15 -14.97 -0.62
CA ASN A 118 -19.87 -15.00 0.09
C ASN A 118 -19.99 -14.29 1.44
N ILE A 119 -19.59 -14.96 2.50
CA ILE A 119 -19.57 -14.42 3.86
C ILE A 119 -18.15 -14.55 4.40
N THR A 120 -17.56 -13.43 4.78
CA THR A 120 -16.25 -13.40 5.44
C THR A 120 -16.44 -13.32 6.96
N CYS A 121 -15.77 -14.19 7.69
CA CYS A 121 -15.85 -14.28 9.14
C CYS A 121 -14.45 -14.32 9.75
N THR A 122 -14.28 -13.69 10.92
CA THR A 122 -13.09 -13.84 11.75
C THR A 122 -13.38 -14.81 12.91
N ILE A 123 -12.47 -15.77 13.13
CA ILE A 123 -12.56 -16.70 14.25
C ILE A 123 -12.00 -16.01 15.48
N LEU A 124 -12.79 -15.98 16.55
CA LEU A 124 -12.34 -15.54 17.86
C LEU A 124 -11.61 -16.68 18.57
N GLU A 125 -10.48 -16.37 19.22
CA GLU A 125 -9.83 -17.33 20.10
C GLU A 125 -10.83 -17.84 21.16
N SER A 126 -10.94 -19.15 21.31
CA SER A 126 -11.70 -19.76 22.39
C SER A 126 -10.73 -20.44 23.37
N ASN A 127 -10.83 -20.10 24.64
CA ASN A 127 -10.13 -20.80 25.72
C ASN A 127 -10.76 -22.18 26.06
N LEU A 128 -11.45 -22.80 25.11
CA LEU A 128 -12.11 -24.09 25.32
C LEU A 128 -11.07 -25.22 25.44
N VAL A 129 -10.79 -25.59 26.67
CA VAL A 129 -10.19 -26.88 27.01
C VAL A 129 -11.30 -27.91 26.92
N LEU A 130 -11.29 -28.72 25.85
CA LEU A 130 -12.16 -29.90 25.79
C LEU A 130 -11.68 -30.94 26.83
N SER A 131 -12.14 -30.86 28.05
CA SER A 131 -12.04 -31.94 29.01
C SER A 131 -13.14 -32.96 28.68
N GLY A 132 -12.77 -34.19 28.37
CA GLY A 132 -13.76 -35.28 28.24
C GLY A 132 -14.29 -35.61 29.60
N ASN A 133 -15.46 -35.17 29.89
CA ASN A 133 -16.53 -35.55 30.80
C ASN A 133 -17.14 -34.30 31.41
N GLU A 134 -18.48 -34.27 31.25
CA GLU A 134 -19.41 -33.30 31.84
C GLU A 134 -19.49 -31.91 31.19
N PHE A 135 -20.63 -31.70 30.54
CA PHE A 135 -21.21 -30.42 30.25
C PHE A 135 -21.65 -29.75 31.55
N GLU A 136 -20.75 -29.10 32.23
CA GLU A 136 -21.16 -27.99 33.10
C GLU A 136 -21.16 -26.71 32.25
N GLN A 137 -22.34 -26.08 32.19
CA GLN A 137 -22.41 -24.66 31.83
C GLN A 137 -21.42 -23.95 32.75
N SER A 138 -20.31 -23.45 32.18
CA SER A 138 -19.43 -22.58 32.94
C SER A 138 -20.22 -21.30 33.26
N LYS A 139 -20.91 -21.31 34.39
CA LYS A 139 -21.08 -20.08 35.12
C LYS A 139 -19.66 -19.54 35.27
N THR A 140 -19.42 -18.35 34.82
CA THR A 140 -18.29 -17.53 35.22
C THR A 140 -18.28 -17.51 36.75
N SER A 141 -17.62 -18.49 37.35
CA SER A 141 -17.38 -18.50 38.77
C SER A 141 -16.36 -17.38 39.03
N ASN A 142 -16.78 -16.38 39.73
CA ASN A 142 -15.94 -15.35 40.30
C ASN A 142 -14.67 -15.98 40.85
N ILE A 143 -13.53 -15.63 40.28
CA ILE A 143 -12.21 -16.12 40.69
C ILE A 143 -11.99 -15.83 42.18
N PHE A 144 -12.67 -14.80 42.72
CA PHE A 144 -12.58 -14.38 44.11
C PHE A 144 -13.54 -15.09 45.08
N ASP A 145 -14.62 -15.73 44.62
CA ASP A 145 -15.56 -16.42 45.56
C ASP A 145 -15.10 -17.80 46.00
N LYS A 146 -14.02 -18.37 45.45
CA LYS A 146 -13.48 -19.68 45.86
C LYS A 146 -11.95 -19.71 46.02
N SER A 147 -11.27 -18.58 46.00
CA SER A 147 -9.84 -18.56 46.32
C SER A 147 -9.64 -18.59 47.84
N SER A 148 -8.84 -19.47 48.34
CA SER A 148 -8.27 -19.43 49.65
C SER A 148 -7.62 -18.07 49.90
N GLY A 149 -7.57 -17.55 51.12
CA GLY A 149 -7.00 -16.22 51.40
C GLY A 149 -5.62 -15.94 50.79
N ASN A 150 -4.86 -16.97 50.45
CA ASN A 150 -3.56 -16.87 49.78
C ASN A 150 -3.64 -16.34 48.34
N ASP A 151 -4.62 -16.77 47.51
CA ASP A 151 -4.72 -16.31 46.09
C ASP A 151 -5.09 -14.80 45.98
N ARG A 152 -5.79 -14.26 47.02
CA ARG A 152 -6.13 -12.82 47.08
C ARG A 152 -4.89 -11.99 47.41
N GLU A 153 -4.08 -12.46 48.34
CA GLU A 153 -2.83 -11.80 48.76
C GLU A 153 -1.78 -11.82 47.62
N ASP A 154 -1.71 -12.91 46.86
CA ASP A 154 -0.81 -13.04 45.70
C ASP A 154 -1.24 -12.10 44.55
N ASN A 155 -2.52 -11.98 44.23
CA ASN A 155 -3.03 -11.05 43.23
C ASN A 155 -2.81 -9.57 43.59
N LEU A 156 -3.01 -9.20 44.85
CA LEU A 156 -2.75 -7.84 45.35
C LEU A 156 -1.25 -7.53 45.36
N ASN A 157 -0.41 -8.52 45.70
CA ASN A 157 1.04 -8.38 45.64
C ASN A 157 1.53 -8.16 44.23
N THR A 158 0.94 -8.84 43.25
CA THR A 158 1.25 -8.64 41.83
C THR A 158 0.90 -7.22 41.34
N LEU A 159 -0.21 -6.63 41.84
CA LEU A 159 -0.57 -5.24 41.51
C LEU A 159 0.41 -4.23 42.07
N ASN A 160 0.98 -4.48 43.24
CA ASN A 160 2.00 -3.61 43.86
C ASN A 160 3.26 -3.47 42.98
N GLU A 161 3.50 -4.39 42.03
CA GLU A 161 4.62 -4.32 41.09
C GLU A 161 4.38 -3.34 39.93
N HIS A 162 3.14 -3.03 39.63
CA HIS A 162 2.76 -2.21 38.48
C HIS A 162 2.32 -0.79 38.87
N ILE A 163 1.86 -0.62 40.09
CA ILE A 163 1.46 0.66 40.65
C ILE A 163 2.56 1.17 41.54
N ILE A 164 3.11 2.29 41.16
CA ILE A 164 4.34 2.80 41.75
C ILE A 164 4.13 4.14 42.42
N LYS A 165 4.90 4.36 43.45
CA LYS A 165 5.16 5.69 43.99
C LYS A 165 6.33 6.30 43.22
N PHE A 166 6.31 7.59 43.02
CA PHE A 166 7.44 8.31 42.49
C PHE A 166 7.77 9.56 43.28
N GLU A 167 8.99 10.01 43.18
CA GLU A 167 9.50 11.29 43.65
C GLU A 167 10.31 11.95 42.54
N MET A 168 10.13 13.23 42.32
CA MET A 168 10.83 14.00 41.30
C MET A 168 11.22 15.37 41.82
N GLU A 169 12.47 15.75 41.58
CA GLU A 169 12.99 17.10 41.80
C GLU A 169 13.11 17.83 40.45
N SER A 170 12.68 19.06 40.41
CA SER A 170 12.92 19.94 39.28
C SER A 170 13.42 21.32 39.74
N LYS A 171 14.33 21.94 38.96
CA LYS A 171 14.84 23.27 39.22
C LYS A 171 14.05 24.27 38.37
N ILE A 172 13.15 25.03 39.00
CA ILE A 172 12.31 26.04 38.34
C ILE A 172 12.74 27.40 38.91
N ASN A 173 13.25 28.28 38.09
CA ASN A 173 13.74 29.63 38.49
C ASN A 173 14.82 29.60 39.60
N GLU A 174 15.79 28.66 39.52
CA GLU A 174 16.85 28.42 40.50
C GLU A 174 16.38 27.87 41.86
N GLU A 175 15.10 27.64 42.07
CA GLU A 175 14.52 26.97 43.25
C GLU A 175 14.29 25.50 42.96
N SER A 176 14.69 24.63 43.90
CA SER A 176 14.33 23.20 43.87
C SER A 176 12.89 22.98 44.28
N LYS A 177 12.08 22.44 43.36
CA LYS A 177 10.70 22.02 43.62
C LYS A 177 10.65 20.49 43.62
N TYR A 178 9.95 19.94 44.59
CA TYR A 178 9.74 18.50 44.73
C TYR A 178 8.27 18.16 44.51
N THR A 179 8.03 17.04 43.83
CA THR A 179 6.70 16.43 43.72
C THR A 179 6.79 14.94 43.99
N SER A 180 5.72 14.39 44.53
CA SER A 180 5.60 12.94 44.71
C SER A 180 4.16 12.52 44.48
N GLY A 181 3.95 11.28 44.07
CA GLY A 181 2.61 10.78 43.76
C GLY A 181 2.61 9.31 43.39
N ILE A 182 1.48 8.92 42.85
CA ILE A 182 1.30 7.57 42.28
C ILE A 182 1.25 7.61 40.74
N GLY A 183 1.66 6.51 40.15
CA GLY A 183 1.50 6.28 38.73
C GLY A 183 1.37 4.79 38.41
N VAL A 184 0.99 4.48 37.21
CA VAL A 184 0.88 3.11 36.74
C VAL A 184 1.87 2.85 35.61
N LEU A 185 2.62 1.76 35.73
CA LEU A 185 3.47 1.24 34.67
C LEU A 185 2.62 0.38 33.75
N CYS A 186 2.45 0.79 32.51
CA CYS A 186 1.67 0.04 31.53
C CYS A 186 2.40 -0.10 30.20
N ASN A 187 2.07 -1.17 29.50
CA ASN A 187 2.47 -1.36 28.11
C ASN A 187 1.38 -0.81 27.20
N ILE A 188 1.76 0.09 26.29
CA ILE A 188 0.88 0.66 25.26
C ILE A 188 1.21 0.00 23.91
N PRO A 189 0.59 -1.16 23.56
CA PRO A 189 1.01 -1.97 22.41
C PRO A 189 0.84 -1.24 21.09
N SER A 190 -0.24 -0.45 20.96
CA SER A 190 -0.51 0.34 19.75
C SER A 190 0.56 1.40 19.44
N LYS A 191 1.34 1.80 20.45
CA LYS A 191 2.43 2.78 20.34
C LYS A 191 3.81 2.13 20.39
N LYS A 192 3.89 0.83 20.69
CA LYS A 192 5.14 0.11 21.01
C LYS A 192 5.98 0.85 22.06
N ILE A 193 5.35 1.41 23.07
CA ILE A 193 6.02 2.04 24.22
C ILE A 193 5.57 1.44 25.53
N LYS A 194 6.47 1.39 26.47
CA LYS A 194 6.26 1.14 27.90
C LYS A 194 6.20 2.50 28.56
N ALA A 195 5.23 2.75 29.43
CA ALA A 195 5.01 4.09 29.96
C ALA A 195 4.62 4.09 31.44
N LEU A 196 5.03 5.14 32.12
CA LEU A 196 4.46 5.60 33.38
C LEU A 196 3.33 6.58 33.07
N ILE A 197 2.14 6.32 33.57
CA ILE A 197 0.99 7.25 33.52
C ILE A 197 0.73 7.78 34.91
N THR A 198 0.63 9.09 35.06
CA THR A 198 0.33 9.79 36.32
C THR A 198 -0.52 11.05 36.06
N TYR A 199 -0.75 11.86 37.08
CA TYR A 199 -1.54 13.07 36.97
C TYR A 199 -0.73 14.29 36.57
N ASN A 200 -1.32 15.15 35.72
CA ASN A 200 -0.67 16.38 35.24
C ASN A 200 -0.47 17.42 36.38
N HIS A 201 -1.37 17.51 37.30
CA HIS A 201 -1.19 18.43 38.44
C HIS A 201 -0.02 18.05 39.35
N LEU A 202 0.42 16.77 39.35
CA LEU A 202 1.61 16.31 40.05
C LEU A 202 2.88 16.55 39.22
N ILE A 203 2.85 16.21 37.93
CA ILE A 203 3.95 16.39 36.98
C ILE A 203 3.43 17.08 35.74
N ASN A 204 3.55 18.39 35.71
CA ASN A 204 3.20 19.17 34.52
C ASN A 204 4.40 19.35 33.58
N LEU A 205 4.20 20.09 32.50
CA LEU A 205 5.22 20.35 31.48
C LEU A 205 6.46 21.03 32.06
N ASP A 206 6.30 21.93 33.03
CA ASP A 206 7.42 22.66 33.65
C ASP A 206 8.30 21.71 34.46
N PHE A 207 7.70 20.76 35.21
CA PHE A 207 8.47 19.72 35.89
C PHE A 207 9.19 18.82 34.89
N LEU A 208 8.56 18.42 33.79
CA LEU A 208 9.19 17.57 32.75
C LEU A 208 10.35 18.26 32.03
N ASN A 209 10.26 19.55 31.81
CA ASN A 209 11.30 20.31 31.12
C ASN A 209 12.49 20.64 32.02
N ASN A 210 12.26 20.85 33.32
CA ASN A 210 13.26 21.27 34.27
C ASN A 210 13.75 20.13 35.19
N GLY A 211 13.07 19.00 35.22
CA GLY A 211 13.45 17.81 35.97
C GLY A 211 14.64 17.08 35.33
N GLU A 212 15.56 16.59 36.14
CA GLU A 212 16.70 15.80 35.71
C GLU A 212 16.46 14.31 35.92
N LYS A 213 15.92 13.97 37.08
CA LYS A 213 15.77 12.59 37.53
C LYS A 213 14.42 12.40 38.22
N MET A 214 13.89 11.20 38.09
CA MET A 214 12.72 10.73 38.82
C MET A 214 13.07 9.41 39.50
N ILE A 215 12.68 9.25 40.74
CA ILE A 215 12.84 8.01 41.50
C ILE A 215 11.51 7.30 41.55
N LEU A 216 11.49 6.06 41.04
CA LEU A 216 10.33 5.17 41.10
C LEU A 216 10.55 4.13 42.19
N TYR A 217 9.56 3.92 43.02
CA TYR A 217 9.60 2.90 44.07
C TYR A 217 8.76 1.69 43.65
N ILE A 218 9.45 0.64 43.17
CA ILE A 218 8.85 -0.60 42.71
C ILE A 218 9.24 -1.71 43.66
N ASN A 219 8.31 -2.41 44.26
CA ASN A 219 8.58 -3.47 45.27
C ASN A 219 9.58 -3.03 46.35
N LYS A 220 9.41 -1.82 46.88
CA LYS A 220 10.32 -1.21 47.89
C LYS A 220 11.77 -1.00 47.41
N LYS A 221 12.04 -1.14 46.09
CA LYS A 221 13.34 -0.82 45.50
C LYS A 221 13.23 0.50 44.75
N GLU A 222 14.31 1.28 44.80
CA GLU A 222 14.41 2.52 44.07
C GLU A 222 14.94 2.27 42.67
N HIS A 223 14.26 2.84 41.67
CA HIS A 223 14.67 2.87 40.27
C HIS A 223 14.76 4.33 39.84
N GLU A 224 15.99 4.76 39.51
CA GLU A 224 16.24 6.11 39.03
C GLU A 224 16.06 6.14 37.51
N ILE A 225 15.18 7.02 37.01
CA ILE A 225 15.02 7.28 35.60
C ILE A 225 15.45 8.70 35.23
N ASN A 226 16.23 8.84 34.17
CA ASN A 226 16.68 10.14 33.70
C ASN A 226 15.64 10.75 32.77
N ILE A 227 15.03 11.87 33.19
CA ILE A 227 13.99 12.56 32.44
C ILE A 227 14.56 13.38 31.27
N LYS A 228 15.83 13.76 31.32
CA LYS A 228 16.49 14.52 30.24
C LYS A 228 16.90 13.69 29.03
N ILE A 229 16.92 12.36 29.14
CA ILE A 229 17.17 11.47 28.00
C ILE A 229 16.02 11.58 27.00
N ASN A 230 16.32 11.32 25.74
CA ASN A 230 15.31 11.31 24.66
C ASN A 230 14.25 10.23 24.90
N ARG A 231 13.15 10.63 25.50
CA ARG A 231 11.98 9.79 25.79
C ARG A 231 10.70 10.56 25.50
N TYR A 232 9.66 9.83 25.15
CA TYR A 232 8.34 10.44 24.96
C TYR A 232 7.78 10.98 26.28
N LYS A 233 7.28 12.21 26.24
CA LYS A 233 6.61 12.88 27.35
C LYS A 233 5.35 13.55 26.83
N TYR A 234 4.24 13.33 27.49
CA TYR A 234 2.96 13.92 27.11
C TYR A 234 2.23 14.42 28.35
N THR A 235 1.67 15.60 28.28
CA THR A 235 0.83 16.20 29.33
C THR A 235 -0.49 16.67 28.72
N ASN A 236 -1.56 16.52 29.47
CA ASN A 236 -2.88 17.01 29.09
C ASN A 236 -3.62 17.55 30.33
N GLU A 237 -3.81 18.86 30.41
CA GLU A 237 -4.45 19.54 31.53
C GLU A 237 -5.94 19.22 31.63
N ASP A 238 -6.66 19.10 30.49
CA ASP A 238 -8.10 18.81 30.49
C ASP A 238 -8.42 17.44 31.07
N LEU A 239 -7.54 16.45 30.79
CA LEU A 239 -7.65 15.10 31.33
C LEU A 239 -6.88 14.90 32.63
N ASP A 240 -6.09 15.89 33.05
CA ASP A 240 -5.17 15.81 34.18
C ASP A 240 -4.23 14.59 34.13
N ILE A 241 -3.58 14.38 32.96
CA ILE A 241 -2.68 13.24 32.75
C ILE A 241 -1.29 13.68 32.31
N THR A 242 -0.29 12.95 32.80
CA THR A 242 1.07 12.96 32.27
C THR A 242 1.52 11.55 31.98
N ILE A 243 2.16 11.36 30.83
CA ILE A 243 2.71 10.09 30.36
C ILE A 243 4.18 10.27 30.09
N ILE A 244 4.98 9.36 30.64
CA ILE A 244 6.44 9.35 30.48
C ILE A 244 6.84 7.97 29.97
N GLU A 245 7.53 7.91 28.81
CA GLU A 245 8.06 6.66 28.28
C GLU A 245 9.12 6.07 29.20
N ILE A 246 9.07 4.75 29.39
CA ILE A 246 10.08 3.96 30.10
C ILE A 246 10.91 3.25 29.04
N LEU A 247 12.20 3.51 29.07
CA LEU A 247 13.16 2.94 28.12
C LEU A 247 13.72 1.60 28.63
N ASP A 248 14.24 0.78 27.74
CA ASP A 248 14.84 -0.51 28.13
C ASP A 248 16.06 -0.31 29.05
N GLU A 249 16.79 0.81 28.93
CA GLU A 249 17.90 1.18 29.81
C GLU A 249 17.50 1.48 31.26
N ASP A 250 16.20 1.79 31.52
CA ASP A 250 15.68 1.98 32.87
C ASP A 250 15.55 0.65 33.64
N ASN A 251 15.74 -0.50 32.97
CA ASN A 251 15.70 -1.86 33.53
C ASN A 251 14.41 -2.20 34.30
N ILE A 252 13.26 -1.66 33.84
CA ILE A 252 11.95 -1.93 34.41
C ILE A 252 11.26 -2.96 33.50
N THR A 253 10.79 -4.06 34.07
CA THR A 253 10.22 -5.19 33.31
C THR A 253 8.73 -5.44 33.54
N ASN A 254 8.16 -4.94 34.63
CA ASN A 254 6.81 -5.26 35.06
C ASN A 254 5.84 -4.17 34.60
N TYR A 255 4.89 -4.53 33.70
CA TYR A 255 3.90 -3.62 33.17
C TYR A 255 2.50 -4.24 33.20
N ILE A 256 1.50 -3.47 33.63
CA ILE A 256 0.10 -3.88 33.57
C ILE A 256 -0.41 -3.80 32.12
N GLU A 257 -1.23 -4.77 31.74
CA GLU A 257 -1.89 -4.73 30.43
C GLU A 257 -3.15 -3.86 30.45
N ILE A 258 -3.37 -3.12 29.38
CA ILE A 258 -4.62 -2.43 29.12
C ILE A 258 -5.63 -3.44 28.55
N ASP A 259 -6.93 -3.31 28.95
CA ASP A 259 -7.94 -4.21 28.39
C ASP A 259 -8.08 -4.02 26.87
N LYS A 260 -7.90 -5.10 26.10
CA LYS A 260 -7.98 -5.11 24.64
C LYS A 260 -9.34 -4.65 24.08
N PHE A 261 -10.41 -4.82 24.89
CA PHE A 261 -11.78 -4.53 24.49
C PHE A 261 -12.28 -3.15 24.91
N ILE A 262 -11.40 -2.31 25.47
CA ILE A 262 -11.77 -1.02 26.04
C ILE A 262 -12.51 -0.08 25.05
N ASN A 263 -12.33 -0.27 23.74
CA ASN A 263 -13.02 0.53 22.70
C ASN A 263 -14.40 -0.02 22.31
N SER A 264 -14.70 -1.29 22.61
CA SER A 264 -15.89 -2.00 22.09
C SER A 264 -16.83 -2.50 23.16
N LYS A 265 -16.38 -2.60 24.43
CA LYS A 265 -17.12 -3.21 25.51
C LYS A 265 -17.79 -2.14 26.38
N ASN A 266 -19.03 -2.38 26.82
CA ASN A 266 -19.67 -1.60 27.87
C ASN A 266 -19.35 -2.25 29.22
N TYR A 267 -18.73 -1.49 30.13
CA TYR A 267 -18.29 -1.96 31.42
C TYR A 267 -19.29 -1.69 32.55
N THR A 268 -20.51 -1.22 32.27
CA THR A 268 -21.56 -1.09 33.28
C THR A 268 -21.78 -2.46 33.95
N ASP A 269 -21.91 -2.45 35.27
CA ASP A 269 -22.06 -3.62 36.15
C ASP A 269 -20.78 -4.44 36.41
N TYR A 270 -19.61 -4.07 35.84
CA TYR A 270 -18.34 -4.74 36.15
C TYR A 270 -17.82 -4.36 37.54
N GLU A 271 -17.26 -5.34 38.25
CA GLU A 271 -16.51 -5.13 39.47
C GLU A 271 -15.12 -4.57 39.17
N ILE A 272 -14.71 -3.59 39.98
CA ILE A 272 -13.44 -2.88 39.84
C ILE A 272 -12.70 -2.81 41.17
N ILE A 273 -11.39 -2.60 41.05
CA ILE A 273 -10.52 -2.26 42.18
C ILE A 273 -9.97 -0.86 41.89
N SER A 274 -10.20 0.03 42.84
CA SER A 274 -9.56 1.35 42.83
C SER A 274 -8.34 1.33 43.76
N ILE A 275 -7.27 1.94 43.31
CA ILE A 275 -6.01 1.99 44.01
C ILE A 275 -5.59 3.45 44.17
N SER A 276 -5.39 3.88 45.39
CA SER A 276 -5.02 5.26 45.74
C SER A 276 -3.88 5.28 46.76
N LEU A 277 -3.33 6.48 47.01
CA LEU A 277 -2.26 6.68 47.99
C LEU A 277 -2.86 7.19 49.31
N LEU A 278 -2.61 6.49 50.39
CA LEU A 278 -2.90 6.96 51.75
C LEU A 278 -1.88 8.01 52.21
N LYS A 279 -2.27 8.83 53.19
CA LYS A 279 -1.45 9.94 53.75
C LYS A 279 -0.06 9.51 54.24
N GLU A 280 0.13 8.25 54.62
CA GLU A 280 1.39 7.69 55.18
C GLU A 280 2.19 6.81 54.21
N LYS A 281 2.04 6.98 52.90
CA LYS A 281 2.81 6.29 51.84
C LYS A 281 2.40 4.85 51.49
N ASP A 282 1.30 4.31 52.05
CA ASP A 282 0.79 2.99 51.63
C ASP A 282 -0.29 3.10 50.57
N LEU A 283 -0.43 2.06 49.75
CA LEU A 283 -1.48 1.96 48.74
C LEU A 283 -2.77 1.48 49.40
N ASP A 284 -3.88 2.13 49.07
CA ASP A 284 -5.22 1.73 49.49
C ASP A 284 -5.97 1.07 48.35
N PHE A 285 -6.62 -0.05 48.60
CA PHE A 285 -7.32 -0.87 47.65
C PHE A 285 -8.79 -0.94 48.01
N LEU A 286 -9.64 -0.29 47.25
CA LEU A 286 -11.08 -0.28 47.44
C LEU A 286 -11.79 -0.99 46.29
N GLU A 287 -12.68 -1.91 46.64
CA GLU A 287 -13.52 -2.59 45.66
C GLU A 287 -14.80 -1.79 45.41
N GLY A 288 -15.23 -1.81 44.15
CA GLY A 288 -16.47 -1.12 43.74
C GLY A 288 -17.05 -1.71 42.48
N LYS A 289 -18.07 -1.06 41.96
CA LYS A 289 -18.77 -1.47 40.76
C LYS A 289 -19.07 -0.27 39.88
N ILE A 290 -18.94 -0.46 38.54
CA ILE A 290 -19.33 0.56 37.58
C ILE A 290 -20.86 0.60 37.52
N THR A 291 -21.46 1.74 37.83
CA THR A 291 -22.92 1.90 37.92
C THR A 291 -23.52 2.48 36.65
N LYS A 292 -22.78 3.31 35.93
CA LYS A 292 -23.29 3.99 34.74
C LYS A 292 -22.15 4.38 33.78
N LYS A 293 -22.48 4.42 32.48
CA LYS A 293 -21.69 5.09 31.44
C LYS A 293 -22.34 6.40 31.08
N ASP A 294 -21.58 7.49 31.11
CA ASP A 294 -22.03 8.79 30.63
C ASP A 294 -21.90 8.84 29.10
N ASP A 295 -23.03 8.87 28.41
CA ASP A 295 -23.09 8.80 26.94
C ASP A 295 -22.48 10.04 26.26
N ASP A 296 -22.59 11.23 26.90
CA ASP A 296 -22.06 12.48 26.36
C ASP A 296 -20.54 12.60 26.49
N THR A 297 -19.96 12.07 27.55
CA THR A 297 -18.52 12.19 27.86
C THR A 297 -17.74 10.89 27.69
N SER A 298 -18.44 9.77 27.45
CA SER A 298 -17.87 8.40 27.39
C SER A 298 -17.11 8.00 28.67
N LYS A 299 -17.43 8.62 29.82
CA LYS A 299 -16.85 8.33 31.12
C LYS A 299 -17.69 7.30 31.87
N TYR A 300 -17.08 6.64 32.84
CA TYR A 300 -17.78 5.71 33.73
C TYR A 300 -17.95 6.29 35.12
N ILE A 301 -19.09 6.01 35.74
CA ILE A 301 -19.41 6.36 37.14
C ILE A 301 -19.38 5.07 37.92
N CYS A 302 -18.75 5.09 39.10
CA CYS A 302 -18.68 3.94 39.99
C CYS A 302 -19.01 4.31 41.45
N ASN A 303 -19.42 3.31 42.21
CA ASN A 303 -19.79 3.46 43.63
C ASN A 303 -18.58 3.11 44.51
N ILE A 304 -17.66 4.03 44.65
CA ILE A 304 -16.55 3.93 45.62
C ILE A 304 -16.54 5.16 46.48
N GLU A 305 -16.36 4.99 47.79
CA GLU A 305 -16.39 6.13 48.72
C GLU A 305 -15.04 6.85 48.80
N LYS A 306 -15.06 8.20 48.76
CA LYS A 306 -13.98 9.11 49.16
C LYS A 306 -12.58 8.91 48.51
N ILE A 307 -12.48 8.80 47.22
CA ILE A 307 -11.17 8.86 46.54
C ILE A 307 -11.15 10.09 45.62
N SER A 308 -10.12 10.93 45.76
CA SER A 308 -9.89 12.07 44.83
C SER A 308 -9.04 11.68 43.63
N GLU A 309 -8.13 10.74 43.78
CA GLU A 309 -7.16 10.30 42.81
C GLU A 309 -6.92 8.80 42.93
N GLY A 310 -6.78 8.10 41.83
CA GLY A 310 -6.49 6.67 41.85
C GLY A 310 -6.53 6.03 40.45
N ILE A 311 -6.15 4.77 40.41
CA ILE A 311 -6.07 3.94 39.23
C ILE A 311 -7.17 2.89 39.31
N ILE A 312 -7.88 2.65 38.23
CA ILE A 312 -8.99 1.70 38.19
C ILE A 312 -8.60 0.47 37.34
N ILE A 313 -8.77 -0.68 37.94
CA ILE A 313 -8.47 -1.99 37.37
C ILE A 313 -9.75 -2.84 37.36
N LEU A 314 -9.95 -3.62 36.31
CA LEU A 314 -11.03 -4.62 36.24
C LEU A 314 -10.69 -5.80 37.14
N LYS A 315 -11.58 -6.14 38.08
CA LYS A 315 -11.39 -7.23 39.06
C LYS A 315 -11.33 -8.61 38.34
N GLU A 316 -12.08 -8.79 37.26
CA GLU A 316 -12.19 -10.08 36.57
C GLU A 316 -10.89 -10.55 35.89
N ASN A 317 -10.02 -9.62 35.44
CA ASN A 317 -8.85 -9.95 34.64
C ASN A 317 -7.61 -9.13 35.01
N MET A 318 -7.69 -8.32 36.05
CA MET A 318 -6.62 -7.47 36.60
C MET A 318 -5.97 -6.53 35.55
N LYS A 319 -6.76 -6.07 34.57
CA LYS A 319 -6.32 -5.15 33.52
C LYS A 319 -6.69 -3.72 33.80
N LEU A 320 -5.82 -2.79 33.37
CA LEU A 320 -6.03 -1.36 33.53
C LEU A 320 -7.26 -0.90 32.73
N LEU A 321 -8.23 -0.30 33.41
CA LEU A 321 -9.41 0.30 32.81
C LEU A 321 -9.26 1.81 32.62
N GLY A 322 -8.72 2.52 33.57
CA GLY A 322 -8.62 3.98 33.53
C GLY A 322 -8.05 4.62 34.78
N ILE A 323 -8.17 5.93 34.85
CA ILE A 323 -7.78 6.74 36.01
C ILE A 323 -8.98 7.50 36.55
N ILE A 324 -8.96 7.85 37.85
CA ILE A 324 -9.99 8.63 38.50
C ILE A 324 -9.77 10.12 38.19
N LYS A 325 -10.82 10.80 37.76
CA LYS A 325 -10.86 12.25 37.71
C LYS A 325 -11.85 12.72 38.79
N GLU A 326 -11.45 13.68 39.57
CA GLU A 326 -12.13 14.32 40.69
C GLU A 326 -13.65 14.07 40.86
N SER A 327 -14.09 13.64 42.02
CA SER A 327 -15.51 13.41 42.34
C SER A 327 -16.24 14.72 42.66
N LYS A 328 -17.39 14.95 42.03
CA LYS A 328 -18.29 16.05 42.36
C LYS A 328 -19.22 15.75 43.56
N ASN A 329 -19.40 14.48 43.91
CA ASN A 329 -20.27 14.02 44.99
C ASN A 329 -19.59 12.89 45.76
N GLN A 330 -19.95 12.75 47.06
CA GLN A 330 -19.32 11.83 48.05
C GLN A 330 -19.40 10.33 47.64
N ASN A 331 -20.24 9.96 46.65
CA ASN A 331 -20.53 8.56 46.31
C ASN A 331 -20.41 8.27 44.79
N GLU A 332 -19.93 9.22 43.97
CA GLU A 332 -19.80 9.03 42.53
C GLU A 332 -18.42 9.47 42.08
N ILE A 333 -17.65 8.55 41.51
CA ILE A 333 -16.32 8.80 40.96
C ILE A 333 -16.38 8.70 39.42
N ASN A 334 -15.84 9.70 38.77
CA ASN A 334 -15.68 9.70 37.31
C ASN A 334 -14.39 9.00 36.95
N ILE A 335 -14.50 7.94 36.16
CA ILE A 335 -13.34 7.24 35.54
C ILE A 335 -13.12 7.78 34.13
N ILE A 336 -11.90 8.17 33.84
CA ILE A 336 -11.45 8.41 32.46
C ILE A 336 -10.89 7.10 31.95
N PRO A 337 -11.60 6.41 31.02
CA PRO A 337 -11.14 5.14 30.48
C PRO A 337 -9.86 5.30 29.65
N MET A 338 -9.04 4.26 29.61
CA MET A 338 -7.78 4.25 28.85
C MET A 338 -7.97 4.51 27.34
N ASN A 339 -9.10 4.13 26.74
CA ASN A 339 -9.37 4.48 25.35
C ASN A 339 -9.47 5.99 25.09
N ILE A 340 -10.06 6.76 26.02
CA ILE A 340 -10.10 8.23 25.91
C ILE A 340 -8.68 8.78 26.00
N ILE A 341 -7.91 8.29 26.97
CA ILE A 341 -6.50 8.66 27.14
C ILE A 341 -5.72 8.33 25.87
N MET A 342 -5.85 7.11 25.38
CA MET A 342 -5.16 6.62 24.18
C MET A 342 -5.51 7.42 22.93
N ASN A 343 -6.80 7.80 22.76
CA ASN A 343 -7.25 8.60 21.61
C ASN A 343 -6.75 10.05 21.66
N LYS A 344 -6.44 10.58 22.85
CA LYS A 344 -5.85 11.92 23.02
C LYS A 344 -4.34 11.93 22.87
N ILE A 345 -3.68 10.77 23.03
CA ILE A 345 -2.25 10.61 22.77
C ILE A 345 -2.04 10.58 21.25
N ASN A 346 -1.95 11.74 20.63
CA ASN A 346 -1.76 11.86 19.19
C ASN A 346 -0.30 12.18 18.88
N PHE A 347 0.55 11.15 18.79
CA PHE A 347 1.94 11.32 18.39
C PHE A 347 2.37 10.29 17.35
N ILE A 348 3.43 10.64 16.64
CA ILE A 348 4.11 9.78 15.69
C ILE A 348 5.53 9.54 16.22
N LYS A 349 5.96 8.28 16.32
CA LYS A 349 7.35 7.92 16.62
C LYS A 349 8.08 7.67 15.31
N CYS A 350 9.18 8.37 15.10
CA CYS A 350 10.01 8.29 13.90
C CYS A 350 11.42 7.83 14.29
N ILE A 351 11.98 6.87 13.59
CA ILE A 351 13.37 6.43 13.76
C ILE A 351 14.14 6.85 12.51
N TYR A 352 15.17 7.65 12.73
CA TYR A 352 16.08 8.16 11.71
C TYR A 352 17.44 7.50 11.86
N ASN A 353 17.96 6.95 10.77
CA ASN A 353 19.31 6.41 10.71
C ASN A 353 20.24 7.43 10.05
N ILE A 354 21.11 8.04 10.84
CA ILE A 354 22.03 9.08 10.39
C ILE A 354 23.39 8.45 10.11
N LYS A 355 23.83 8.57 8.87
CA LYS A 355 25.14 8.09 8.43
C LYS A 355 26.23 9.14 8.67
N VAL A 356 27.50 8.73 8.66
CA VAL A 356 28.65 9.65 8.81
C VAL A 356 28.57 10.81 7.83
N GLU A 357 28.22 10.56 6.57
CA GLU A 357 28.08 11.56 5.50
C GLU A 357 26.96 12.57 5.72
N ASP A 358 26.00 12.25 6.60
CA ASP A 358 24.84 13.09 6.91
C ASP A 358 25.04 13.94 8.15
N THR A 359 26.11 13.68 8.91
CA THR A 359 26.44 14.50 10.09
C THR A 359 26.76 15.93 9.68
N GLU A 360 26.33 16.89 10.52
CA GLU A 360 26.46 18.33 10.30
C GLU A 360 25.69 18.87 9.07
N ARG A 361 24.87 18.05 8.40
CA ARG A 361 23.96 18.46 7.33
C ARG A 361 22.55 18.72 7.86
N ASP A 362 21.78 19.50 7.12
CA ASP A 362 20.36 19.71 7.38
C ASP A 362 19.54 18.49 6.90
N ILE A 363 19.22 17.59 7.81
CA ILE A 363 18.41 16.41 7.54
C ILE A 363 16.94 16.77 7.64
N GLN A 364 16.13 16.38 6.64
CA GLN A 364 14.70 16.58 6.64
C GLN A 364 14.04 15.67 7.70
N ILE A 365 13.32 16.27 8.65
CA ILE A 365 12.62 15.55 9.73
C ILE A 365 11.12 15.47 9.44
N ILE A 366 10.53 16.54 9.03
CA ILE A 366 9.17 16.65 8.46
C ILE A 366 9.22 17.64 7.32
N ASN A 367 8.21 17.62 6.46
CA ASN A 367 8.16 18.55 5.34
C ASN A 367 6.74 19.15 5.21
N ASN A 368 6.63 20.23 4.50
CA ASN A 368 5.37 20.93 4.23
C ASN A 368 5.19 21.30 2.77
N LYS A 369 6.06 20.82 1.87
CA LYS A 369 6.03 21.15 0.44
C LYS A 369 6.54 20.00 -0.43
N GLY A 370 6.06 19.96 -1.68
CA GLY A 370 6.54 19.08 -2.74
C GLY A 370 7.74 19.66 -3.48
N TYR A 371 7.91 19.28 -4.73
CA TYR A 371 8.99 19.74 -5.61
C TYR A 371 8.89 21.23 -5.98
N ASP A 372 7.68 21.82 -5.95
CA ASP A 372 7.46 23.22 -6.16
C ASP A 372 6.99 23.92 -4.87
N ASP A 373 7.44 25.16 -4.68
CA ASP A 373 7.09 25.95 -3.49
C ASP A 373 5.65 26.49 -3.52
N LYS A 374 4.90 26.24 -4.59
CA LYS A 374 3.55 26.83 -4.80
C LYS A 374 2.47 26.18 -3.94
N ASN A 375 2.67 24.92 -3.54
CA ASN A 375 1.68 24.12 -2.80
C ASN A 375 2.16 23.80 -1.38
N LYS A 376 2.55 24.82 -0.62
CA LYS A 376 3.00 24.66 0.76
C LYS A 376 1.84 24.26 1.68
N ASN A 377 2.05 23.23 2.50
CA ASN A 377 1.12 22.81 3.54
C ASN A 377 1.43 23.53 4.87
N GLU A 378 0.83 24.68 5.07
CA GLU A 378 1.05 25.50 6.27
C GLU A 378 0.54 24.85 7.55
N GLU A 379 -0.41 23.89 7.45
CA GLU A 379 -0.96 23.20 8.62
C GLU A 379 0.11 22.35 9.33
N ILE A 380 1.00 21.69 8.57
CA ILE A 380 2.11 20.93 9.14
C ILE A 380 3.02 21.82 9.99
N GLU A 381 3.42 22.96 9.45
CA GLU A 381 4.34 23.88 10.15
C GLU A 381 3.71 24.46 11.42
N LYS A 382 2.40 24.73 11.38
CA LYS A 382 1.69 25.37 12.50
C LYS A 382 1.31 24.39 13.61
N GLU A 383 0.88 23.16 13.23
CA GLU A 383 0.22 22.25 14.17
C GLU A 383 1.14 21.12 14.68
N ILE A 384 2.26 20.85 13.99
CA ILE A 384 3.18 19.78 14.39
C ILE A 384 4.31 20.31 15.24
N LYS A 385 4.48 19.74 16.43
CA LYS A 385 5.63 19.93 17.31
C LYS A 385 6.57 18.75 17.16
N VAL A 386 7.86 19.02 17.03
CA VAL A 386 8.92 18.03 16.94
C VAL A 386 9.62 17.91 18.29
N ILE A 387 9.78 16.70 18.80
CA ILE A 387 10.48 16.43 20.06
C ILE A 387 11.75 15.66 19.71
N ILE A 388 12.89 16.27 19.97
CA ILE A 388 14.24 15.71 19.74
C ILE A 388 15.03 15.81 21.03
N ASN A 389 15.64 14.71 21.46
CA ASN A 389 16.42 14.63 22.69
C ASN A 389 15.65 15.16 23.91
N GLY A 390 14.33 14.89 23.96
CA GLY A 390 13.44 15.34 25.02
C GLY A 390 13.05 16.81 24.98
N GLU A 391 13.55 17.61 24.05
CA GLU A 391 13.23 19.03 23.88
C GLU A 391 12.15 19.22 22.81
N ILE A 392 11.15 20.02 23.11
CA ILE A 392 10.10 20.44 22.15
C ILE A 392 10.67 21.55 21.27
N LYS A 393 10.69 21.32 19.99
CA LYS A 393 11.11 22.30 18.98
C LYS A 393 9.91 22.61 18.07
N SER A 394 9.52 23.88 18.05
CA SER A 394 8.44 24.38 17.19
C SER A 394 9.00 24.83 15.84
N ASN A 395 8.23 24.65 14.77
CA ASN A 395 8.53 25.13 13.41
C ASN A 395 9.86 24.59 12.83
N ILE A 396 10.26 23.38 13.21
CA ILE A 396 11.45 22.73 12.68
C ILE A 396 11.04 21.74 11.59
N LEU A 397 11.54 21.96 10.38
CA LEU A 397 11.43 21.02 9.26
C LEU A 397 12.71 20.18 9.08
N LYS A 398 13.84 20.72 9.49
CA LYS A 398 15.18 20.09 9.35
C LYS A 398 15.95 20.16 10.65
N TYR A 399 16.85 19.20 10.84
CA TYR A 399 17.72 19.15 12.02
C TYR A 399 19.13 18.71 11.65
N LYS A 400 20.14 19.29 12.33
CA LYS A 400 21.56 18.91 12.20
C LYS A 400 21.93 17.95 13.30
N PHE A 401 22.31 16.74 12.90
CA PHE A 401 22.84 15.75 13.82
C PHE A 401 24.38 15.85 13.88
N THR A 402 24.94 15.82 15.08
CA THR A 402 26.39 15.97 15.28
C THR A 402 27.13 14.63 15.27
N LYS A 403 26.39 13.51 15.32
CA LYS A 403 26.96 12.15 15.34
C LYS A 403 26.12 11.24 14.45
N GLU A 404 26.76 10.20 13.91
CA GLU A 404 26.07 9.09 13.27
C GLU A 404 25.30 8.25 14.29
N GLY A 405 24.32 7.50 13.84
CA GLY A 405 23.55 6.56 14.64
C GLY A 405 22.06 6.68 14.47
N GLU A 406 21.34 5.93 15.26
CA GLU A 406 19.89 5.91 15.27
C GLU A 406 19.35 6.99 16.23
N TYR A 407 18.37 7.75 15.73
CA TYR A 407 17.72 8.81 16.50
C TYR A 407 16.20 8.61 16.50
N THR A 408 15.64 8.55 17.70
CA THR A 408 14.19 8.56 17.86
C THR A 408 13.68 10.00 17.96
N ILE A 409 12.73 10.34 17.11
CA ILE A 409 12.07 11.65 17.08
C ILE A 409 10.56 11.42 17.26
N TYR A 410 9.95 12.25 18.08
CA TYR A 410 8.50 12.22 18.27
C TYR A 410 7.87 13.48 17.66
N LEU A 411 6.75 13.26 16.95
CA LEU A 411 5.94 14.35 16.41
C LEU A 411 4.61 14.36 17.13
N SER A 412 4.19 15.50 17.63
CA SER A 412 2.90 15.68 18.30
C SER A 412 2.07 16.71 17.55
N ALA A 413 0.82 16.37 17.27
CA ALA A 413 -0.12 17.30 16.64
C ALA A 413 -0.97 18.01 17.70
N ASN A 414 -1.07 19.34 17.64
CA ASN A 414 -1.91 20.12 18.55
C ASN A 414 -3.42 19.86 18.33
N LYS A 415 -3.79 19.54 17.08
CA LYS A 415 -5.16 19.18 16.68
C LYS A 415 -5.14 18.11 15.59
N ASN A 416 -6.32 17.57 15.27
CA ASN A 416 -6.46 16.67 14.11
C ASN A 416 -6.14 17.44 12.83
N LEU A 417 -5.24 16.88 12.01
CA LEU A 417 -4.90 17.46 10.71
C LEU A 417 -6.03 17.24 9.70
N THR A 418 -6.22 18.21 8.83
CA THR A 418 -7.09 18.10 7.65
C THR A 418 -6.30 17.80 6.39
N ASN A 419 -5.00 18.15 6.39
CA ASN A 419 -4.10 18.00 5.26
C ASN A 419 -2.76 17.41 5.70
N MET A 420 -2.41 16.23 5.17
CA MET A 420 -1.11 15.57 5.42
C MET A 420 -0.18 15.64 4.20
N ALA A 421 -0.54 16.45 3.18
CA ALA A 421 0.29 16.54 1.99
C ALA A 421 1.73 16.89 2.34
N PHE A 422 2.65 16.09 1.80
CA PHE A 422 4.10 16.23 1.93
C PHE A 422 4.69 16.06 3.33
N MET A 423 3.93 15.61 4.33
CA MET A 423 4.37 15.61 5.75
C MET A 423 5.73 14.95 5.98
N PHE A 424 6.03 13.85 5.29
CA PHE A 424 7.33 13.16 5.35
C PHE A 424 8.08 13.20 4.01
N ASN A 425 7.66 14.04 3.07
CA ASN A 425 8.29 14.11 1.76
C ASN A 425 9.77 14.49 1.88
N GLY A 426 10.66 13.67 1.30
CA GLY A 426 12.10 13.90 1.36
C GLY A 426 12.79 13.50 2.69
N CYS A 427 12.07 12.81 3.59
CA CYS A 427 12.68 12.28 4.82
C CYS A 427 13.48 11.01 4.50
N SER A 428 14.53 11.15 3.71
CA SER A 428 15.31 10.04 3.15
C SER A 428 16.06 9.20 4.19
N SER A 429 16.36 9.76 5.37
CA SER A 429 17.01 9.08 6.49
C SER A 429 16.00 8.44 7.47
N LEU A 430 14.67 8.54 7.20
CA LEU A 430 13.62 7.91 8.00
C LEU A 430 13.60 6.40 7.71
N GLU A 431 13.86 5.58 8.72
CA GLU A 431 13.93 4.12 8.60
C GLU A 431 12.66 3.41 9.08
N GLU A 432 12.09 3.87 10.21
CA GLU A 432 10.86 3.31 10.78
C GLU A 432 9.89 4.42 11.19
N LEU A 433 8.60 4.15 11.02
CA LEU A 433 7.53 5.11 11.30
C LEU A 433 6.34 4.42 11.97
N TYR A 434 5.97 4.88 13.16
CA TYR A 434 4.88 4.32 13.95
C TYR A 434 3.71 5.29 14.01
N LEU A 435 2.63 4.96 13.30
CA LEU A 435 1.46 5.81 13.08
C LEU A 435 0.17 5.28 13.71
N SER A 436 0.23 4.15 14.42
CA SER A 436 -0.94 3.34 14.81
C SER A 436 -2.04 4.07 15.60
N THR A 437 -1.75 5.27 16.09
CA THR A 437 -2.75 6.07 16.84
C THR A 437 -2.89 7.48 16.28
N PHE A 438 -2.23 7.77 15.17
CA PHE A 438 -2.38 9.08 14.54
C PHE A 438 -3.77 9.20 13.90
N ASN A 439 -4.54 10.21 14.31
CA ASN A 439 -5.91 10.38 13.86
C ASN A 439 -5.97 11.04 12.48
N THR A 440 -6.40 10.29 11.48
CA THR A 440 -6.55 10.76 10.09
C THR A 440 -8.01 10.97 9.67
N ASN A 441 -8.97 10.95 10.61
CA ASN A 441 -10.40 11.00 10.28
C ASN A 441 -10.84 12.26 9.52
N GLN A 442 -10.10 13.36 9.64
CA GLN A 442 -10.40 14.63 8.96
C GLN A 442 -9.50 14.92 7.76
N VAL A 443 -8.56 14.01 7.46
CA VAL A 443 -7.60 14.22 6.36
C VAL A 443 -8.28 14.04 5.02
N ASN A 444 -8.19 15.06 4.18
CA ASN A 444 -8.73 15.05 2.81
C ASN A 444 -7.65 15.04 1.73
N ASN A 445 -6.39 15.31 2.07
CA ASN A 445 -5.26 15.34 1.13
C ASN A 445 -4.05 14.62 1.72
N MET A 446 -3.58 13.56 1.01
CA MET A 446 -2.41 12.77 1.35
C MET A 446 -1.36 12.79 0.22
N GLN A 447 -1.37 13.84 -0.62
CA GLN A 447 -0.39 13.99 -1.70
C GLN A 447 1.04 13.94 -1.17
N GLY A 448 1.89 13.05 -1.72
CA GLY A 448 3.30 12.96 -1.39
C GLY A 448 3.61 12.73 0.10
N THR A 449 2.65 12.24 0.90
CA THR A 449 2.80 12.18 2.38
C THR A 449 4.08 11.45 2.81
N PHE A 450 4.42 10.34 2.17
CA PHE A 450 5.64 9.57 2.43
C PHE A 450 6.63 9.62 1.26
N GLY A 451 6.44 10.54 0.33
CA GLY A 451 7.30 10.65 -0.86
C GLY A 451 8.78 10.76 -0.50
N GLN A 452 9.65 10.07 -1.25
CA GLN A 452 11.11 10.11 -1.09
C GLN A 452 11.64 9.63 0.29
N CYS A 453 10.85 8.82 1.02
CA CYS A 453 11.32 8.11 2.22
C CYS A 453 12.09 6.86 1.79
N SER A 454 13.28 7.03 1.22
CA SER A 454 14.01 5.96 0.51
C SER A 454 14.54 4.85 1.42
N LEU A 455 14.77 5.10 2.72
CA LEU A 455 15.19 4.10 3.70
C LEU A 455 14.04 3.43 4.44
N LEU A 456 12.79 3.88 4.26
CA LEU A 456 11.62 3.32 4.95
C LEU A 456 11.37 1.88 4.48
N LYS A 457 11.49 0.92 5.40
CA LYS A 457 11.41 -0.52 5.12
C LYS A 457 10.03 -1.11 5.34
N GLU A 458 9.36 -0.66 6.41
CA GLU A 458 8.06 -1.13 6.84
C GLU A 458 7.17 0.06 7.19
N LEU A 459 5.88 -0.05 6.87
CA LEU A 459 4.92 1.00 7.14
C LEU A 459 3.56 0.38 7.47
N ASP A 460 3.12 0.51 8.72
CA ASP A 460 1.79 0.09 9.17
C ASP A 460 0.79 1.24 9.07
N LEU A 461 -0.12 1.13 8.13
CA LEU A 461 -1.21 2.08 7.88
C LEU A 461 -2.59 1.53 8.27
N SER A 462 -2.64 0.44 9.04
CA SER A 462 -3.89 -0.24 9.40
C SER A 462 -4.87 0.65 10.18
N SER A 463 -4.36 1.67 10.88
CA SER A 463 -5.15 2.66 11.63
C SER A 463 -5.63 3.85 10.80
N PHE A 464 -5.16 4.00 9.56
CA PHE A 464 -5.53 5.15 8.73
C PHE A 464 -6.99 5.09 8.29
N ASN A 465 -7.71 6.17 8.55
CA ASN A 465 -9.02 6.42 7.97
C ASN A 465 -8.85 7.35 6.75
N THR A 466 -9.12 6.82 5.56
CA THR A 466 -8.99 7.56 4.30
C THR A 466 -10.33 7.94 3.68
N ASN A 467 -11.44 7.86 4.43
CA ASN A 467 -12.80 8.07 3.90
C ASN A 467 -13.03 9.44 3.26
N GLN A 468 -12.27 10.47 3.69
CA GLN A 468 -12.40 11.84 3.16
C GLN A 468 -11.29 12.20 2.18
N VAL A 469 -10.34 11.31 1.91
CA VAL A 469 -9.18 11.61 1.07
C VAL A 469 -9.59 11.68 -0.40
N THR A 470 -9.27 12.82 -1.03
CA THR A 470 -9.53 13.06 -2.46
C THR A 470 -8.27 13.00 -3.32
N ASN A 471 -7.09 13.20 -2.73
CA ASN A 471 -5.81 13.22 -3.44
C ASN A 471 -4.78 12.32 -2.73
N MET A 472 -4.30 11.28 -3.43
CA MET A 472 -3.24 10.37 -2.99
C MET A 472 -2.04 10.36 -3.95
N SER A 473 -1.93 11.42 -4.81
CA SER A 473 -0.83 11.46 -5.79
C SER A 473 0.53 11.47 -5.11
N GLY A 474 1.47 10.66 -5.62
CA GLY A 474 2.83 10.56 -5.10
C GLY A 474 2.96 10.09 -3.64
N MET A 475 1.90 9.51 -3.04
CA MET A 475 1.88 9.23 -1.60
C MET A 475 3.06 8.39 -1.13
N PHE A 476 3.53 7.45 -1.94
CA PHE A 476 4.68 6.57 -1.66
C PHE A 476 5.78 6.70 -2.73
N GLU A 477 5.79 7.80 -3.48
CA GLU A 477 6.79 8.04 -4.52
C GLU A 477 8.21 7.91 -3.97
N ASN A 478 9.10 7.17 -4.66
CA ASN A 478 10.49 6.92 -4.23
C ASN A 478 10.67 6.29 -2.83
N CYS A 479 9.68 5.52 -2.34
CA CYS A 479 9.86 4.65 -1.18
C CYS A 479 10.59 3.36 -1.61
N SER A 480 11.85 3.51 -2.04
CA SER A 480 12.60 2.46 -2.74
C SER A 480 12.99 1.24 -1.90
N SER A 481 12.93 1.33 -0.57
CA SER A 481 13.23 0.21 0.35
C SER A 481 11.99 -0.58 0.81
N LEU A 482 10.76 -0.09 0.54
CA LEU A 482 9.53 -0.81 0.89
C LEU A 482 9.38 -2.08 0.04
N LYS A 483 9.28 -3.24 0.70
CA LYS A 483 9.09 -4.54 0.06
C LYS A 483 7.64 -4.97 -0.02
N GLU A 484 6.89 -4.69 1.00
CA GLU A 484 5.47 -5.03 1.12
C GLU A 484 4.70 -3.82 1.67
N LEU A 485 3.48 -3.62 1.19
CA LEU A 485 2.61 -2.54 1.68
C LEU A 485 1.17 -3.06 1.79
N ASN A 486 0.62 -2.98 2.99
CA ASN A 486 -0.76 -3.39 3.27
C ASN A 486 -1.68 -2.16 3.28
N LEU A 487 -2.55 -2.07 2.29
CA LEU A 487 -3.51 -0.98 2.12
C LEU A 487 -4.97 -1.44 2.22
N LEU A 488 -5.25 -2.59 2.83
CA LEU A 488 -6.61 -3.13 2.94
C LEU A 488 -7.58 -2.24 3.75
N SER A 489 -7.04 -1.41 4.67
CA SER A 489 -7.83 -0.43 5.44
C SER A 489 -8.22 0.81 4.62
N PHE A 490 -7.61 1.03 3.44
CA PHE A 490 -7.85 2.24 2.66
C PHE A 490 -9.22 2.21 1.98
N ASN A 491 -10.02 3.22 2.25
CA ASN A 491 -11.19 3.57 1.45
C ASN A 491 -10.78 4.63 0.43
N THR A 492 -10.88 4.31 -0.86
CA THR A 492 -10.49 5.22 -1.94
C THR A 492 -11.68 5.75 -2.74
N GLU A 493 -12.91 5.62 -2.21
CA GLU A 493 -14.15 5.97 -2.91
C GLU A 493 -14.21 7.45 -3.34
N GLN A 494 -13.59 8.35 -2.56
CA GLN A 494 -13.56 9.79 -2.85
C GLN A 494 -12.29 10.23 -3.62
N VAL A 495 -11.35 9.31 -3.87
CA VAL A 495 -10.06 9.68 -4.48
C VAL A 495 -10.23 9.97 -5.97
N THR A 496 -9.79 11.15 -6.38
CA THR A 496 -9.83 11.61 -7.79
C THR A 496 -8.45 11.58 -8.48
N ASN A 497 -7.36 11.58 -7.69
CA ASN A 497 -6.00 11.61 -8.21
C ASN A 497 -5.10 10.58 -7.50
N MET A 498 -4.58 9.60 -8.27
CA MET A 498 -3.64 8.57 -7.83
C MET A 498 -2.33 8.60 -8.66
N ALA A 499 -2.07 9.71 -9.38
CA ALA A 499 -0.87 9.81 -10.20
C ALA A 499 0.40 9.65 -9.35
N TRP A 500 1.37 8.86 -9.84
CA TRP A 500 2.68 8.62 -9.23
C TRP A 500 2.65 8.00 -7.82
N MET A 501 1.50 7.41 -7.41
CA MET A 501 1.29 6.97 -6.03
C MET A 501 2.36 6.00 -5.53
N PHE A 502 2.83 5.09 -6.38
CA PHE A 502 3.88 4.11 -6.08
C PHE A 502 5.10 4.27 -6.99
N ASN A 503 5.26 5.44 -7.64
CA ASN A 503 6.39 5.70 -8.53
C ASN A 503 7.71 5.41 -7.84
N SER A 504 8.62 4.70 -8.52
CA SER A 504 9.95 4.34 -8.03
C SER A 504 9.99 3.58 -6.70
N CYS A 505 8.91 2.84 -6.36
CA CYS A 505 8.93 1.83 -5.31
C CYS A 505 9.66 0.58 -5.80
N SER A 506 10.96 0.69 -6.06
CA SER A 506 11.73 -0.31 -6.80
C SER A 506 11.90 -1.66 -6.11
N SER A 507 11.83 -1.70 -4.77
CA SER A 507 11.91 -2.94 -3.98
C SER A 507 10.55 -3.59 -3.71
N LEU A 508 9.43 -2.97 -4.14
CA LEU A 508 8.09 -3.46 -3.83
C LEU A 508 7.81 -4.76 -4.59
N GLU A 509 7.66 -5.86 -3.83
CA GLU A 509 7.42 -7.20 -4.37
C GLU A 509 5.95 -7.61 -4.30
N LYS A 510 5.22 -7.13 -3.27
CA LYS A 510 3.82 -7.47 -3.02
C LYS A 510 3.00 -6.22 -2.73
N LEU A 511 1.90 -6.08 -3.45
CA LEU A 511 0.96 -4.97 -3.30
C LEU A 511 -0.47 -5.47 -3.45
N ASN A 512 -1.27 -5.34 -2.40
CA ASN A 512 -2.68 -5.72 -2.42
C ASN A 512 -3.57 -4.48 -2.55
N LEU A 513 -4.24 -4.35 -3.68
CA LEU A 513 -5.12 -3.23 -4.01
C LEU A 513 -6.60 -3.65 -4.13
N THR A 514 -6.98 -4.82 -3.60
CA THR A 514 -8.35 -5.36 -3.76
C THR A 514 -9.43 -4.51 -3.07
N SER A 515 -9.05 -3.69 -2.08
CA SER A 515 -9.95 -2.71 -1.42
C SER A 515 -10.15 -1.42 -2.21
N PHE A 516 -9.34 -1.16 -3.25
CA PHE A 516 -9.38 0.11 -3.97
C PHE A 516 -10.64 0.24 -4.82
N ASN A 517 -11.42 1.27 -4.57
CA ASN A 517 -12.48 1.77 -5.45
C ASN A 517 -11.96 2.97 -6.24
N THR A 518 -11.74 2.79 -7.55
CA THR A 518 -11.17 3.83 -8.40
C THR A 518 -12.20 4.54 -9.28
N SER A 519 -13.50 4.42 -8.96
CA SER A 519 -14.60 4.92 -9.80
C SER A 519 -14.60 6.44 -10.02
N GLN A 520 -13.98 7.21 -9.12
CA GLN A 520 -13.85 8.67 -9.22
C GLN A 520 -12.47 9.12 -9.72
N VAL A 521 -11.54 8.20 -9.92
CA VAL A 521 -10.17 8.56 -10.30
C VAL A 521 -10.13 9.05 -11.75
N THR A 522 -9.53 10.23 -11.94
CA THR A 522 -9.35 10.85 -13.26
C THR A 522 -7.91 10.79 -13.76
N ASN A 523 -6.94 10.64 -12.85
CA ASN A 523 -5.51 10.59 -13.18
C ASN A 523 -4.81 9.42 -12.49
N MET A 524 -4.24 8.50 -13.29
CA MET A 524 -3.43 7.35 -12.88
C MET A 524 -2.04 7.37 -13.54
N SER A 525 -1.61 8.54 -14.06
CA SER A 525 -0.28 8.67 -14.68
C SER A 525 0.81 8.22 -13.73
N GLY A 526 1.74 7.38 -14.21
CA GLY A 526 2.91 6.93 -13.47
C GLY A 526 2.61 6.15 -12.19
N MET A 527 1.36 5.68 -11.97
CA MET A 527 0.94 5.10 -10.67
C MET A 527 1.88 3.98 -10.19
N PHE A 528 2.41 3.17 -11.09
CA PHE A 528 3.35 2.07 -10.80
C PHE A 528 4.67 2.21 -11.56
N ASN A 529 4.99 3.43 -12.04
CA ASN A 529 6.24 3.67 -12.77
C ASN A 529 7.44 3.24 -11.91
N GLU A 530 8.42 2.57 -12.51
CA GLU A 530 9.63 2.06 -11.84
C GLU A 530 9.41 1.11 -10.65
N CYS A 531 8.26 0.45 -10.57
CA CYS A 531 8.05 -0.66 -9.65
C CYS A 531 8.74 -1.92 -10.19
N SER A 532 10.06 -1.89 -10.27
CA SER A 532 10.87 -2.88 -11.01
C SER A 532 10.88 -4.29 -10.41
N SER A 533 10.54 -4.45 -9.12
CA SER A 533 10.48 -5.74 -8.42
C SER A 533 9.11 -6.40 -8.43
N LEU A 534 8.03 -5.72 -8.85
CA LEU A 534 6.69 -6.29 -8.94
C LEU A 534 6.63 -7.36 -10.04
N LYS A 535 6.27 -8.60 -9.66
CA LYS A 535 6.18 -9.76 -10.57
C LYS A 535 4.76 -9.99 -11.08
N GLU A 536 3.77 -9.67 -10.26
CA GLU A 536 2.35 -9.82 -10.54
C GLU A 536 1.53 -8.74 -9.84
N MET A 537 0.36 -8.43 -10.38
CA MET A 537 -0.51 -7.37 -9.87
C MET A 537 -1.98 -7.72 -10.11
N ASN A 538 -2.81 -7.60 -9.08
CA ASN A 538 -4.25 -7.78 -9.20
C ASN A 538 -4.96 -6.43 -9.26
N LEU A 539 -5.45 -6.07 -10.44
CA LEU A 539 -6.18 -4.83 -10.72
C LEU A 539 -7.67 -5.08 -11.03
N SER A 540 -8.22 -6.23 -10.67
CA SER A 540 -9.60 -6.60 -10.99
C SER A 540 -10.66 -5.70 -10.36
N SER A 541 -10.34 -5.01 -9.25
CA SER A 541 -11.20 -4.03 -8.58
C SER A 541 -11.19 -2.65 -9.24
N PHE A 542 -10.25 -2.39 -10.17
CA PHE A 542 -10.11 -1.06 -10.76
C PHE A 542 -11.25 -0.75 -11.75
N ASN A 543 -11.94 0.34 -11.49
CA ASN A 543 -12.89 0.97 -12.40
C ASN A 543 -12.26 2.21 -13.02
N THR A 544 -11.93 2.16 -14.31
CA THR A 544 -11.23 3.25 -15.00
C THR A 544 -12.12 4.12 -15.88
N ASN A 545 -13.44 4.07 -15.68
CA ASN A 545 -14.41 4.77 -16.51
C ASN A 545 -14.21 6.30 -16.61
N GLN A 546 -13.66 6.92 -15.56
CA GLN A 546 -13.44 8.37 -15.47
C GLN A 546 -11.99 8.77 -15.76
N VAL A 547 -11.09 7.80 -15.96
CA VAL A 547 -9.66 8.09 -16.10
C VAL A 547 -9.36 8.74 -17.45
N LYS A 548 -8.66 9.87 -17.40
CA LYS A 548 -8.21 10.65 -18.56
C LYS A 548 -6.72 10.51 -18.86
N TYR A 549 -5.92 10.25 -17.84
CA TYR A 549 -4.47 10.19 -17.97
C TYR A 549 -3.93 8.87 -17.43
N MET A 550 -3.22 8.10 -18.29
CA MET A 550 -2.59 6.81 -17.99
C MET A 550 -1.15 6.74 -18.51
N SER A 551 -0.54 7.91 -18.83
CA SER A 551 0.87 7.89 -19.25
C SER A 551 1.76 7.28 -18.16
N ASP A 552 2.79 6.57 -18.56
CA ASP A 552 3.80 5.98 -17.67
C ASP A 552 3.27 4.97 -16.63
N MET A 553 1.98 4.57 -16.68
CA MET A 553 1.33 3.86 -15.56
C MET A 553 2.08 2.60 -15.10
N PHE A 554 2.69 1.86 -16.01
CA PHE A 554 3.48 0.64 -15.74
C PHE A 554 4.92 0.75 -16.30
N SER A 555 5.36 1.95 -16.65
CA SER A 555 6.68 2.19 -17.22
C SER A 555 7.77 1.63 -16.29
N PHE A 556 8.82 0.99 -16.83
CA PHE A 556 9.89 0.34 -16.07
C PHE A 556 9.48 -0.77 -15.08
N CYS A 557 8.27 -1.35 -15.18
CA CYS A 557 7.91 -2.55 -14.43
C CYS A 557 8.63 -3.77 -15.02
N SER A 558 9.96 -3.81 -14.88
CA SER A 558 10.82 -4.74 -15.62
C SER A 558 10.71 -6.20 -15.20
N SER A 559 10.20 -6.50 -13.99
CA SER A 559 9.98 -7.88 -13.50
C SER A 559 8.57 -8.42 -13.77
N LEU A 560 7.65 -7.58 -14.26
CA LEU A 560 6.25 -7.94 -14.47
C LEU A 560 6.14 -8.87 -15.68
N LYS A 561 5.68 -10.13 -15.46
CA LYS A 561 5.59 -11.15 -16.51
C LYS A 561 4.22 -11.23 -17.17
N LYS A 562 3.18 -10.97 -16.39
CA LYS A 562 1.79 -11.01 -16.83
C LYS A 562 1.03 -9.83 -16.27
N LEU A 563 0.21 -9.19 -17.10
CA LEU A 563 -0.66 -8.10 -16.67
C LEU A 563 -2.06 -8.29 -17.23
N ASN A 564 -3.05 -8.33 -16.34
CA ASN A 564 -4.45 -8.46 -16.72
C ASN A 564 -5.17 -7.13 -16.51
N LEU A 565 -5.55 -6.49 -17.63
CA LEU A 565 -6.32 -5.24 -17.68
C LEU A 565 -7.75 -5.46 -18.21
N SER A 566 -8.31 -6.67 -18.02
CA SER A 566 -9.66 -6.99 -18.50
C SER A 566 -10.77 -6.16 -17.84
N SER A 567 -10.52 -5.57 -16.66
CA SER A 567 -11.42 -4.62 -15.97
C SER A 567 -11.35 -3.19 -16.51
N PHE A 568 -10.31 -2.85 -17.30
CA PHE A 568 -10.08 -1.46 -17.72
C PHE A 568 -11.03 -1.04 -18.85
N ASN A 569 -11.66 0.10 -18.65
CA ASN A 569 -12.38 0.86 -19.66
C ASN A 569 -11.64 2.16 -19.93
N THR A 570 -11.11 2.32 -21.13
CA THR A 570 -10.27 3.46 -21.49
C THR A 570 -10.93 4.47 -22.42
N ASN A 571 -12.27 4.47 -22.48
CA ASN A 571 -13.04 5.35 -23.38
C ASN A 571 -12.78 6.85 -23.20
N GLN A 572 -12.37 7.27 -22.00
CA GLN A 572 -12.10 8.69 -21.66
C GLN A 572 -10.59 9.04 -21.71
N VAL A 573 -9.73 8.05 -21.92
CA VAL A 573 -8.28 8.27 -21.85
C VAL A 573 -7.79 9.05 -23.05
N ILE A 574 -7.05 10.13 -22.80
CA ILE A 574 -6.49 11.03 -23.82
C ILE A 574 -4.98 10.88 -23.99
N ASN A 575 -4.27 10.35 -23.01
CA ASN A 575 -2.82 10.13 -23.06
C ASN A 575 -2.45 8.74 -22.51
N MET A 576 -1.77 7.93 -23.34
CA MET A 576 -1.23 6.59 -23.03
C MET A 576 0.26 6.48 -23.37
N SER A 577 0.94 7.64 -23.53
CA SER A 577 2.37 7.60 -23.84
C SER A 577 3.13 6.82 -22.76
N THR A 578 4.13 6.06 -23.19
CA THR A 578 5.05 5.33 -22.29
C THR A 578 4.38 4.36 -21.28
N MET A 579 3.08 4.02 -21.49
CA MET A 579 2.31 3.26 -20.49
C MET A 579 2.96 1.93 -20.08
N PHE A 580 3.62 1.23 -20.99
CA PHE A 580 4.33 -0.04 -20.77
C PHE A 580 5.83 0.06 -21.15
N TYR A 581 6.36 1.29 -21.20
CA TYR A 581 7.76 1.52 -21.57
C TYR A 581 8.71 0.69 -20.70
N LYS A 582 9.62 -0.08 -21.33
CA LYS A 582 10.58 -0.97 -20.67
C LYS A 582 9.98 -2.01 -19.70
N CYS A 583 8.77 -2.49 -19.94
CA CYS A 583 8.26 -3.71 -19.33
C CYS A 583 8.95 -4.94 -19.95
N SER A 584 10.25 -5.08 -19.72
CA SER A 584 11.12 -6.00 -20.47
C SER A 584 10.82 -7.49 -20.24
N SER A 585 10.23 -7.87 -19.11
CA SER A 585 9.82 -9.26 -18.80
C SER A 585 8.38 -9.58 -19.17
N LEU A 586 7.59 -8.60 -19.66
CA LEU A 586 6.17 -8.77 -19.94
C LEU A 586 5.97 -9.69 -21.14
N LYS A 587 5.41 -10.89 -20.88
CA LYS A 587 5.10 -11.91 -21.88
C LYS A 587 3.63 -11.91 -22.27
N GLU A 588 2.74 -11.68 -21.31
CA GLU A 588 1.30 -11.76 -21.52
C GLU A 588 0.62 -10.48 -21.03
N LEU A 589 -0.04 -9.78 -21.97
CA LEU A 589 -0.86 -8.61 -21.71
C LEU A 589 -2.30 -8.89 -22.13
N ILE A 590 -3.23 -8.95 -21.16
CA ILE A 590 -4.64 -9.21 -21.41
C ILE A 590 -5.39 -7.89 -21.39
N LEU A 591 -5.93 -7.50 -22.55
CA LEU A 591 -6.74 -6.30 -22.73
C LEU A 591 -8.21 -6.67 -22.93
N SER A 592 -9.15 -5.88 -22.37
CA SER A 592 -10.57 -6.06 -22.61
C SER A 592 -11.02 -5.47 -23.94
N SER A 593 -12.22 -5.84 -24.42
CA SER A 593 -12.87 -5.15 -25.54
C SER A 593 -13.26 -3.69 -25.22
N SER A 594 -13.27 -3.33 -23.93
CA SER A 594 -13.48 -1.96 -23.44
C SER A 594 -12.18 -1.14 -23.36
N PHE A 595 -11.04 -1.77 -23.62
CA PHE A 595 -9.76 -1.06 -23.75
C PHE A 595 -9.67 -0.37 -25.10
N LYS A 596 -10.38 0.74 -25.23
CA LYS A 596 -10.50 1.53 -26.46
C LYS A 596 -9.60 2.76 -26.39
N THR A 597 -9.09 3.16 -27.57
CA THR A 597 -8.16 4.28 -27.70
C THR A 597 -8.72 5.45 -28.53
N SER A 598 -10.02 5.51 -28.72
CA SER A 598 -10.67 6.46 -29.64
C SER A 598 -10.45 7.96 -29.28
N GLN A 599 -10.15 8.28 -28.03
CA GLN A 599 -9.86 9.63 -27.58
C GLN A 599 -8.35 9.90 -27.39
N VAL A 600 -7.53 8.86 -27.52
CA VAL A 600 -6.06 8.96 -27.28
C VAL A 600 -5.43 9.80 -28.37
N THR A 601 -4.66 10.82 -27.97
CA THR A 601 -3.92 11.71 -28.86
C THR A 601 -2.44 11.39 -28.94
N ASN A 602 -1.88 10.75 -27.92
CA ASN A 602 -0.46 10.44 -27.81
C ASN A 602 -0.22 8.98 -27.40
N MET A 603 0.50 8.20 -28.24
CA MET A 603 0.92 6.81 -28.02
C MET A 603 2.46 6.66 -28.11
N TYR A 604 3.19 7.78 -27.93
CA TYR A 604 4.64 7.77 -27.93
C TYR A 604 5.20 6.67 -27.00
N SER A 605 6.08 5.85 -27.53
CA SER A 605 6.82 4.79 -26.79
C SER A 605 5.94 3.84 -25.96
N MET A 606 4.65 3.65 -26.30
CA MET A 606 3.70 2.95 -25.42
C MET A 606 4.16 1.53 -25.04
N PHE A 607 4.78 0.78 -25.96
CA PHE A 607 5.31 -0.57 -25.75
C PHE A 607 6.83 -0.65 -25.98
N ASN A 608 7.51 0.49 -26.00
CA ASN A 608 8.93 0.55 -26.30
C ASN A 608 9.73 -0.31 -25.29
N ASN A 609 10.61 -1.18 -25.79
CA ASN A 609 11.42 -2.13 -25.02
C ASN A 609 10.60 -3.16 -24.20
N CYS A 610 9.39 -3.53 -24.64
CA CYS A 610 8.70 -4.72 -24.15
C CYS A 610 9.34 -5.96 -24.81
N SER A 611 10.59 -6.24 -24.49
CA SER A 611 11.45 -7.18 -25.25
C SER A 611 11.01 -8.65 -25.15
N SER A 612 10.25 -9.04 -24.13
CA SER A 612 9.71 -10.40 -23.95
C SER A 612 8.29 -10.59 -24.50
N LEU A 613 7.66 -9.55 -25.05
CA LEU A 613 6.29 -9.61 -25.55
C LEU A 613 6.29 -10.36 -26.90
N GLU A 614 5.66 -11.54 -26.93
CA GLU A 614 5.64 -12.42 -28.10
C GLU A 614 4.44 -12.14 -29.02
N GLU A 615 3.30 -11.74 -28.41
CA GLU A 615 2.06 -11.43 -29.12
C GLU A 615 1.25 -10.35 -28.40
N ILE A 616 0.44 -9.60 -29.14
CA ILE A 616 -0.46 -8.60 -28.57
C ILE A 616 -1.73 -8.45 -29.43
N ASN A 617 -2.89 -8.43 -28.80
CA ASN A 617 -4.16 -8.17 -29.46
C ASN A 617 -4.52 -6.68 -29.42
N LEU A 618 -4.43 -6.00 -30.54
CA LEU A 618 -4.75 -4.57 -30.70
C LEU A 618 -6.07 -4.30 -31.43
N SER A 619 -6.96 -5.29 -31.55
CA SER A 619 -8.22 -5.16 -32.30
C SER A 619 -9.18 -4.07 -31.77
N SER A 620 -9.04 -3.68 -30.51
CA SER A 620 -9.81 -2.60 -29.86
C SER A 620 -9.13 -1.21 -29.95
N PHE A 621 -7.94 -1.12 -30.60
CA PHE A 621 -7.23 0.15 -30.73
C PHE A 621 -7.74 0.95 -31.94
N TYR A 622 -8.45 2.03 -31.65
CA TYR A 622 -8.92 3.00 -32.64
C TYR A 622 -8.08 4.28 -32.51
N THR A 623 -7.24 4.57 -33.51
CA THR A 623 -6.21 5.62 -33.41
C THR A 623 -6.55 6.92 -34.14
N ASN A 624 -7.84 7.19 -34.36
CA ASN A 624 -8.34 8.31 -35.17
C ASN A 624 -7.91 9.70 -34.66
N GLN A 625 -7.53 9.82 -33.39
CA GLN A 625 -7.10 11.08 -32.77
C GLN A 625 -5.59 11.13 -32.50
N VAL A 626 -4.87 10.02 -32.72
CA VAL A 626 -3.45 9.94 -32.40
C VAL A 626 -2.62 10.78 -33.37
N THR A 627 -1.77 11.62 -32.83
CA THR A 627 -0.85 12.48 -33.59
C THR A 627 0.60 11.99 -33.52
N ASN A 628 0.98 11.28 -32.46
CA ASN A 628 2.34 10.76 -32.27
C ASN A 628 2.31 9.26 -31.98
N MET A 629 3.00 8.45 -32.81
CA MET A 629 3.21 7.00 -32.68
C MET A 629 4.71 6.67 -32.67
N SER A 630 5.60 7.67 -32.54
CA SER A 630 7.03 7.38 -32.56
C SER A 630 7.43 6.41 -31.44
N ASP A 631 8.37 5.54 -31.73
CA ASP A 631 8.90 4.51 -30.82
C ASP A 631 7.87 3.48 -30.29
N MET A 632 6.63 3.46 -30.78
CA MET A 632 5.51 2.76 -30.11
C MET A 632 5.82 1.29 -29.80
N PHE A 633 6.49 0.56 -30.68
CA PHE A 633 6.89 -0.85 -30.51
C PHE A 633 8.41 -1.04 -30.58
N SER A 634 9.18 0.05 -30.56
CA SER A 634 10.64 -0.03 -30.65
C SER A 634 11.20 -0.96 -29.58
N GLY A 635 12.12 -1.88 -29.97
CA GLY A 635 12.72 -2.82 -29.04
C GLY A 635 11.82 -3.99 -28.58
N CYS A 636 10.64 -4.20 -29.19
CA CYS A 636 9.84 -5.41 -29.00
C CYS A 636 10.48 -6.60 -29.73
N SER A 637 11.63 -7.03 -29.23
CA SER A 637 12.51 -7.97 -29.96
C SER A 637 11.99 -9.41 -30.08
N SER A 638 11.00 -9.80 -29.24
CA SER A 638 10.38 -11.14 -29.33
C SER A 638 9.09 -11.16 -30.13
N LEU A 639 8.56 -10.01 -30.55
CA LEU A 639 7.29 -9.90 -31.27
C LEU A 639 7.45 -10.41 -32.69
N LYS A 640 6.68 -11.45 -33.07
CA LYS A 640 6.78 -12.11 -34.38
C LYS A 640 5.81 -11.58 -35.41
N GLU A 641 4.59 -11.34 -34.98
CA GLU A 641 3.51 -10.88 -35.83
C GLU A 641 2.82 -9.66 -35.22
N LEU A 642 2.40 -8.72 -36.06
CA LEU A 642 1.68 -7.53 -35.60
C LEU A 642 0.56 -7.16 -36.56
N ASN A 643 -0.68 -7.21 -36.08
CA ASN A 643 -1.87 -6.81 -36.83
C ASN A 643 -2.33 -5.42 -36.40
N LEU A 644 -2.16 -4.43 -37.28
CA LEU A 644 -2.53 -3.04 -37.09
C LEU A 644 -3.71 -2.61 -38.01
N SER A 645 -4.53 -3.57 -38.47
CA SER A 645 -5.66 -3.29 -39.37
C SER A 645 -6.75 -2.41 -38.76
N SER A 646 -6.78 -2.25 -37.43
CA SER A 646 -7.69 -1.33 -36.71
C SER A 646 -7.16 0.11 -36.62
N PHE A 647 -5.87 0.34 -36.96
CA PHE A 647 -5.24 1.64 -36.81
C PHE A 647 -5.66 2.60 -37.93
N ASN A 648 -5.97 3.81 -37.56
CA ASN A 648 -6.13 4.93 -38.47
C ASN A 648 -4.97 5.93 -38.23
N THR A 649 -4.25 6.28 -39.31
CA THR A 649 -3.06 7.15 -39.24
C THR A 649 -3.28 8.52 -39.87
N ASP A 650 -4.52 8.94 -40.13
CA ASP A 650 -4.86 10.20 -40.83
C ASP A 650 -4.29 11.45 -40.14
N LYS A 651 -4.21 11.43 -38.79
CA LYS A 651 -3.71 12.57 -37.98
C LYS A 651 -2.27 12.40 -37.51
N VAL A 652 -1.65 11.25 -37.76
CA VAL A 652 -0.31 10.97 -37.29
C VAL A 652 0.71 11.81 -38.04
N THR A 653 1.56 12.53 -37.30
CA THR A 653 2.63 13.37 -37.84
C THR A 653 4.00 12.76 -37.65
N ASP A 654 4.20 11.91 -36.64
CA ASP A 654 5.47 11.25 -36.34
C ASP A 654 5.28 9.74 -36.16
N MET A 655 6.03 8.95 -36.95
CA MET A 655 6.14 7.48 -36.90
C MET A 655 7.61 7.03 -36.80
N SER A 656 8.49 7.94 -36.39
CA SER A 656 9.92 7.61 -36.27
C SER A 656 10.12 6.46 -35.30
N ASN A 657 10.99 5.55 -35.68
CA ASN A 657 11.41 4.39 -34.88
C ASN A 657 10.28 3.47 -34.42
N MET A 658 9.09 3.54 -35.05
CA MET A 658 7.89 2.86 -34.56
C MET A 658 8.07 1.36 -34.32
N PHE A 659 8.86 0.68 -35.15
CA PHE A 659 9.19 -0.74 -35.08
C PHE A 659 10.69 -0.97 -34.98
N GLY A 660 11.48 0.04 -34.65
CA GLY A 660 12.93 -0.08 -34.56
C GLY A 660 13.35 -1.22 -33.62
N ASN A 661 14.32 -2.01 -33.99
CA ASN A 661 14.84 -3.17 -33.23
C ASN A 661 13.79 -4.26 -32.89
N CYS A 662 12.68 -4.36 -33.64
CA CYS A 662 11.79 -5.52 -33.60
C CYS A 662 12.44 -6.70 -34.35
N SER A 663 13.51 -7.26 -33.77
CA SER A 663 14.40 -8.19 -34.46
C SER A 663 13.75 -9.51 -34.86
N SER A 664 12.70 -9.97 -34.17
CA SER A 664 11.94 -11.19 -34.48
C SER A 664 10.72 -10.96 -35.37
N LEU A 665 10.42 -9.71 -35.76
CA LEU A 665 9.19 -9.36 -36.48
C LEU A 665 9.28 -9.90 -37.92
N GLU A 666 8.42 -10.86 -38.26
CA GLU A 666 8.34 -11.52 -39.55
C GLU A 666 7.20 -10.98 -40.41
N VAL A 667 6.05 -10.71 -39.78
CA VAL A 667 4.80 -10.30 -40.43
C VAL A 667 4.20 -9.08 -39.78
N ILE A 668 3.89 -8.07 -40.59
CA ILE A 668 3.17 -6.89 -40.17
C ILE A 668 2.04 -6.55 -41.13
N ASN A 669 0.82 -6.33 -40.59
CA ASN A 669 -0.34 -5.89 -41.38
C ASN A 669 -0.70 -4.45 -40.99
N PHE A 670 -0.43 -3.51 -41.87
CA PHE A 670 -0.80 -2.10 -41.78
C PHE A 670 -1.62 -1.65 -43.02
N SER A 671 -2.51 -2.52 -43.49
CA SER A 671 -3.33 -2.24 -44.69
C SER A 671 -4.23 -1.00 -44.55
N SER A 672 -4.52 -0.56 -43.28
CA SER A 672 -5.30 0.63 -42.96
C SER A 672 -4.50 1.93 -42.88
N PHE A 673 -3.14 1.85 -42.97
CA PHE A 673 -2.29 3.05 -42.82
C PHE A 673 -2.43 3.98 -44.04
N ASN A 674 -2.64 5.26 -43.78
CA ASN A 674 -2.86 6.25 -44.80
C ASN A 674 -1.75 7.32 -44.86
N ASN A 675 -1.18 7.69 -43.73
CA ASN A 675 0.05 8.49 -43.55
C ASN A 675 0.07 9.89 -44.21
N TYR A 676 -1.12 10.50 -44.46
CA TYR A 676 -1.17 11.78 -45.21
C TYR A 676 -0.44 12.94 -44.52
N GLN A 677 -0.36 12.94 -43.21
CA GLN A 677 0.24 14.02 -42.41
C GLN A 677 1.63 13.66 -41.83
N VAL A 678 2.10 12.44 -42.07
CA VAL A 678 3.37 11.98 -41.51
C VAL A 678 4.54 12.74 -42.15
N SER A 679 5.32 13.43 -41.30
CA SER A 679 6.52 14.17 -41.70
C SER A 679 7.82 13.45 -41.39
N ASN A 680 7.79 12.53 -40.39
CA ASN A 680 8.98 11.80 -39.93
C ASN A 680 8.72 10.29 -39.92
N MET A 681 9.52 9.54 -40.72
CA MET A 681 9.54 8.08 -40.79
C MET A 681 10.95 7.53 -40.57
N SER A 682 11.85 8.33 -39.97
CA SER A 682 13.21 7.88 -39.70
C SER A 682 13.22 6.65 -38.79
N LYS A 683 14.11 5.69 -39.07
CA LYS A 683 14.29 4.46 -38.27
C LYS A 683 13.08 3.56 -38.15
N MET A 684 12.00 3.78 -38.93
CA MET A 684 10.71 3.11 -38.71
C MET A 684 10.84 1.57 -38.63
N PHE A 685 11.76 0.96 -39.35
CA PHE A 685 12.07 -0.48 -39.36
C PHE A 685 13.56 -0.77 -39.12
N ASP A 686 14.29 0.18 -38.50
CA ASP A 686 15.71 -0.03 -38.19
C ASP A 686 15.89 -1.28 -37.34
N GLY A 687 16.79 -2.19 -37.75
CA GLY A 687 17.06 -3.41 -36.98
C GLY A 687 15.98 -4.50 -37.05
N CYS A 688 14.97 -4.40 -37.93
CA CYS A 688 13.99 -5.47 -38.16
C CYS A 688 14.61 -6.62 -38.93
N SER A 689 15.52 -7.36 -38.29
CA SER A 689 16.39 -8.33 -38.97
C SER A 689 15.70 -9.58 -39.49
N SER A 690 14.52 -9.96 -38.97
CA SER A 690 13.74 -11.12 -39.42
C SER A 690 12.69 -10.79 -40.48
N LEU A 691 12.46 -9.50 -40.78
CA LEU A 691 11.45 -9.06 -41.72
C LEU A 691 11.85 -9.43 -43.14
N THR A 692 11.07 -10.31 -43.81
CA THR A 692 11.37 -10.82 -45.16
C THR A 692 10.64 -10.05 -46.24
N LYS A 693 9.42 -9.61 -45.99
CA LYS A 693 8.56 -8.88 -46.93
C LYS A 693 7.72 -7.84 -46.23
N ILE A 694 7.44 -6.76 -46.95
CA ILE A 694 6.63 -5.65 -46.43
C ILE A 694 5.83 -5.01 -47.56
N ASN A 695 4.57 -4.70 -47.33
CA ASN A 695 3.67 -4.10 -48.31
C ASN A 695 3.34 -2.64 -47.99
N PHE A 696 3.83 -1.72 -48.80
CA PHE A 696 3.62 -0.28 -48.66
C PHE A 696 2.60 0.29 -49.65
N SER A 697 1.73 -0.52 -50.25
CA SER A 697 0.82 -0.04 -51.30
C SER A 697 -0.16 1.04 -50.82
N SER A 698 -0.52 1.07 -49.54
CA SER A 698 -1.39 2.08 -48.94
C SER A 698 -0.67 3.35 -48.49
N PHE A 699 0.66 3.32 -48.35
CA PHE A 699 1.42 4.43 -47.78
C PHE A 699 1.43 5.66 -48.71
N LYS A 700 1.16 6.82 -48.13
CA LYS A 700 1.32 8.15 -48.70
C LYS A 700 2.47 8.87 -48.01
N THR A 701 3.49 9.28 -48.74
CA THR A 701 4.70 9.87 -48.16
C THR A 701 4.98 11.30 -48.64
N ASN A 702 3.94 11.98 -49.17
CA ASN A 702 4.06 13.30 -49.78
C ASN A 702 4.44 14.44 -48.82
N GLN A 703 4.31 14.23 -47.49
CA GLN A 703 4.71 15.19 -46.49
C GLN A 703 6.00 14.77 -45.75
N VAL A 704 6.55 13.59 -46.03
CA VAL A 704 7.72 13.06 -45.31
C VAL A 704 8.96 13.84 -45.67
N THR A 705 9.67 14.32 -44.63
CA THR A 705 10.93 15.06 -44.77
C THR A 705 12.14 14.25 -44.34
N ASP A 706 11.96 13.25 -43.47
CA ASP A 706 13.03 12.38 -42.95
C ASP A 706 12.68 10.89 -43.12
N MET A 707 13.52 10.16 -43.83
CA MET A 707 13.47 8.72 -44.05
C MET A 707 14.83 8.07 -43.71
N SER A 708 15.68 8.75 -42.90
CA SER A 708 16.97 8.21 -42.51
C SER A 708 16.81 6.89 -41.74
N ASP A 709 17.72 5.97 -41.94
CA ASP A 709 17.77 4.67 -41.26
C ASP A 709 16.50 3.79 -41.42
N MET A 710 15.55 4.16 -42.30
CA MET A 710 14.20 3.55 -42.29
C MET A 710 14.20 2.04 -42.42
N PHE A 711 15.13 1.42 -43.13
CA PHE A 711 15.34 -0.03 -43.30
C PHE A 711 16.75 -0.45 -42.94
N ASN A 712 17.45 0.38 -42.15
CA ASN A 712 18.81 0.04 -41.74
C ASN A 712 18.81 -1.30 -40.98
N ASN A 713 19.78 -2.20 -41.32
CA ASN A 713 19.91 -3.53 -40.72
C ASN A 713 18.68 -4.47 -40.89
N CYS A 714 17.81 -4.25 -41.89
CA CYS A 714 16.80 -5.22 -42.31
C CYS A 714 17.45 -6.37 -43.06
N SER A 715 18.23 -7.18 -42.35
CA SER A 715 19.16 -8.15 -42.98
C SER A 715 18.49 -9.30 -43.71
N SER A 716 17.26 -9.69 -43.34
CA SER A 716 16.50 -10.77 -44.01
C SER A 716 15.58 -10.29 -45.13
N LEU A 717 15.47 -8.97 -45.35
CA LEU A 717 14.57 -8.40 -46.35
C LEU A 717 15.06 -8.78 -47.78
N GLU A 718 14.25 -9.54 -48.54
CA GLU A 718 14.62 -10.03 -49.86
C GLU A 718 14.16 -9.13 -51.00
N GLU A 719 12.95 -8.58 -50.88
CA GLU A 719 12.35 -7.71 -51.88
C GLU A 719 11.71 -6.50 -51.21
N LEU A 720 11.94 -5.31 -51.80
CA LEU A 720 11.36 -4.08 -51.33
C LEU A 720 10.84 -3.21 -52.49
N ASN A 721 9.53 -2.99 -52.50
CA ASN A 721 8.89 -2.17 -53.52
C ASN A 721 8.37 -0.86 -52.90
N LEU A 722 9.05 0.25 -53.17
CA LEU A 722 8.72 1.60 -52.73
C LEU A 722 8.23 2.51 -53.86
N SER A 723 7.70 1.93 -54.96
CA SER A 723 7.21 2.68 -56.13
C SER A 723 5.98 3.58 -55.84
N SER A 724 5.33 3.38 -54.66
CA SER A 724 4.25 4.25 -54.17
C SER A 724 4.75 5.48 -53.41
N PHE A 725 6.03 5.52 -53.03
CA PHE A 725 6.57 6.60 -52.19
C PHE A 725 6.78 7.88 -53.04
N ASP A 726 6.29 8.99 -52.52
CA ASP A 726 6.63 10.32 -52.99
C ASP A 726 7.74 10.91 -52.13
N THR A 727 8.91 11.19 -52.71
CA THR A 727 10.07 11.73 -51.96
C THR A 727 10.38 13.20 -52.30
N ASN A 728 9.41 13.94 -52.87
CA ASN A 728 9.63 15.32 -53.31
C ASN A 728 10.01 16.26 -52.12
N GLN A 729 9.59 15.94 -50.90
CA GLN A 729 9.86 16.76 -49.68
C GLN A 729 11.00 16.19 -48.82
N VAL A 730 11.54 15.00 -49.17
CA VAL A 730 12.53 14.33 -48.34
C VAL A 730 13.87 15.07 -48.41
N THR A 731 14.39 15.40 -47.23
CA THR A 731 15.70 16.10 -47.09
C THR A 731 16.78 15.14 -46.54
N ASN A 732 16.40 14.05 -45.87
CA ASN A 732 17.35 13.10 -45.29
C ASN A 732 16.98 11.64 -45.65
N MET A 733 17.90 10.92 -46.29
CA MET A 733 17.84 9.50 -46.67
C MET A 733 19.11 8.76 -46.20
N SER A 734 19.88 9.33 -45.27
CA SER A 734 21.12 8.72 -44.81
C SER A 734 20.85 7.29 -44.30
N THR A 735 21.73 6.36 -44.55
CA THR A 735 21.71 4.96 -44.08
C THR A 735 20.42 4.17 -44.33
N MET A 736 19.49 4.69 -45.19
CA MET A 736 18.13 4.16 -45.39
C MET A 736 18.06 2.66 -45.67
N PHE A 737 19.02 2.10 -46.43
CA PHE A 737 19.10 0.67 -46.80
C PHE A 737 20.44 0.04 -46.36
N CYS A 738 21.14 0.69 -45.42
CA CYS A 738 22.39 0.16 -44.89
C CYS A 738 22.15 -1.20 -44.24
N GLY A 739 23.01 -2.18 -44.42
CA GLY A 739 22.89 -3.51 -43.80
C GLY A 739 21.78 -4.40 -44.36
N CYS A 740 21.11 -4.05 -45.48
CA CYS A 740 20.15 -4.91 -46.15
C CYS A 740 20.86 -6.03 -46.94
N THR A 741 21.48 -6.97 -46.22
CA THR A 741 22.40 -7.97 -46.79
C THR A 741 21.73 -9.06 -47.62
N SER A 742 20.43 -9.31 -47.46
CA SER A 742 19.68 -10.30 -48.25
C SER A 742 18.88 -9.70 -49.41
N LEU A 743 18.90 -8.37 -49.60
CA LEU A 743 18.02 -7.68 -50.54
C LEU A 743 18.40 -8.00 -51.99
N LYS A 744 17.50 -8.69 -52.70
CA LYS A 744 17.67 -9.14 -54.10
C LYS A 744 17.06 -8.16 -55.09
N LEU A 745 15.95 -7.50 -54.73
CA LEU A 745 15.23 -6.57 -55.60
C LEU A 745 14.80 -5.33 -54.81
N LEU A 746 15.20 -4.14 -55.29
CA LEU A 746 14.80 -2.85 -54.71
C LEU A 746 14.19 -1.96 -55.81
N ASN A 747 12.93 -1.59 -55.64
CA ASN A 747 12.22 -0.73 -56.59
C ASN A 747 12.04 0.68 -56.03
N LEU A 748 12.81 1.64 -56.50
CA LEU A 748 12.80 3.06 -56.19
C LEU A 748 12.39 3.90 -57.39
N SER A 749 11.51 3.38 -58.27
CA SER A 749 11.20 4.00 -59.56
C SER A 749 10.51 5.39 -59.46
N SER A 750 9.91 5.71 -58.30
CA SER A 750 9.27 7.00 -57.99
C SER A 750 10.20 8.00 -57.29
N PHE A 751 11.33 7.55 -56.76
CA PHE A 751 12.19 8.39 -55.91
C PHE A 751 12.80 9.56 -56.71
N LYS A 752 12.87 10.71 -56.03
CA LYS A 752 13.51 11.93 -56.49
C LYS A 752 14.36 12.50 -55.37
N THR A 753 15.55 12.98 -55.68
CA THR A 753 16.51 13.52 -54.72
C THR A 753 16.63 15.05 -54.76
N THR A 754 15.67 15.72 -55.32
CA THR A 754 15.73 17.18 -55.58
C THR A 754 15.90 18.03 -54.32
N GLN A 755 15.37 17.59 -53.20
CA GLN A 755 15.45 18.27 -51.89
C GLN A 755 16.41 17.56 -50.91
N VAL A 756 16.97 16.43 -51.28
CA VAL A 756 17.81 15.63 -50.40
C VAL A 756 19.13 16.32 -50.09
N LYS A 757 19.38 16.59 -48.83
CA LYS A 757 20.61 17.20 -48.28
C LYS A 757 21.56 16.13 -47.72
N TYR A 758 21.01 15.09 -47.13
CA TYR A 758 21.77 14.03 -46.44
C TYR A 758 21.42 12.66 -47.05
N MET A 759 22.43 11.94 -47.58
CA MET A 759 22.30 10.63 -48.24
C MET A 759 23.52 9.71 -47.95
N SER A 760 24.29 10.01 -46.88
CA SER A 760 25.50 9.27 -46.58
C SER A 760 25.15 7.81 -46.24
N TYR A 761 25.96 6.87 -46.74
CA TYR A 761 25.87 5.43 -46.47
C TYR A 761 24.52 4.78 -46.80
N ILE A 762 23.71 5.38 -47.70
CA ILE A 762 22.34 4.95 -48.02
C ILE A 762 22.26 3.46 -48.41
N PHE A 763 23.30 2.90 -49.06
CA PHE A 763 23.40 1.52 -49.52
C PHE A 763 24.60 0.78 -48.92
N ASP A 764 25.18 1.25 -47.84
CA ASP A 764 26.33 0.61 -47.23
C ASP A 764 25.98 -0.85 -46.85
N SER A 765 26.88 -1.79 -47.10
CA SER A 765 26.67 -3.22 -46.81
C SER A 765 25.41 -3.84 -47.44
N ILE A 766 24.84 -3.24 -48.52
CA ILE A 766 23.75 -3.83 -49.26
C ILE A 766 24.21 -5.09 -50.03
N ASN A 767 23.29 -6.03 -50.27
CA ASN A 767 23.56 -7.22 -51.05
C ASN A 767 24.18 -6.86 -52.42
N LYS A 768 25.38 -7.38 -52.72
CA LYS A 768 26.07 -7.12 -53.98
C LYS A 768 25.30 -7.62 -55.21
N SER A 769 24.44 -8.65 -55.07
CA SER A 769 23.57 -9.15 -56.14
C SER A 769 22.26 -8.39 -56.31
N CYS A 770 21.94 -7.40 -55.40
CA CYS A 770 20.72 -6.64 -55.48
C CYS A 770 20.52 -5.96 -56.81
N LYS A 771 19.32 -6.09 -57.41
CA LYS A 771 18.86 -5.38 -58.59
C LYS A 771 18.08 -4.12 -58.18
N LEU A 772 18.57 -2.96 -58.60
CA LEU A 772 17.90 -1.68 -58.33
C LEU A 772 17.10 -1.24 -59.58
N LYS A 773 15.80 -0.91 -59.34
CA LYS A 773 14.96 -0.22 -60.32
C LYS A 773 14.81 1.23 -59.88
N CYS A 774 15.52 2.16 -60.50
CA CYS A 774 15.51 3.59 -60.16
C CYS A 774 15.78 4.44 -61.42
N LYS A 775 15.22 5.67 -61.44
CA LYS A 775 15.46 6.65 -62.50
C LYS A 775 16.32 7.83 -62.05
N ASP A 776 16.43 8.05 -60.73
CA ASP A 776 17.18 9.17 -60.14
C ASP A 776 18.68 8.94 -60.28
N LYS A 777 19.36 9.95 -60.83
CA LYS A 777 20.81 9.86 -61.14
C LYS A 777 21.70 9.79 -59.91
N GLN A 778 21.32 10.49 -58.86
CA GLN A 778 22.10 10.57 -57.60
C GLN A 778 22.01 9.22 -56.85
N ILE A 779 20.81 8.65 -56.73
CA ILE A 779 20.61 7.32 -56.16
C ILE A 779 21.40 6.25 -56.95
N LEU A 780 21.35 6.28 -58.27
CA LEU A 780 22.11 5.34 -59.12
C LEU A 780 23.62 5.48 -58.89
N LYS A 781 24.12 6.68 -58.66
CA LYS A 781 25.54 6.94 -58.40
C LYS A 781 25.95 6.30 -57.06
N GLU A 782 25.22 6.57 -55.98
CA GLU A 782 25.52 6.01 -54.63
C GLU A 782 25.37 4.48 -54.61
N PHE A 783 24.40 3.91 -55.34
CA PHE A 783 24.25 2.47 -55.46
C PHE A 783 25.43 1.78 -56.17
N LYS A 784 25.93 2.39 -57.26
CA LYS A 784 27.13 1.89 -57.96
C LYS A 784 28.36 1.96 -57.06
N LYS A 785 28.52 3.05 -56.30
CA LYS A 785 29.60 3.23 -55.34
C LYS A 785 29.60 2.14 -54.28
N ALA A 786 28.44 1.85 -53.66
CA ALA A 786 28.29 0.81 -52.62
C ALA A 786 28.59 -0.59 -53.16
N LYS A 787 28.36 -0.84 -54.45
CA LYS A 787 28.73 -2.12 -55.12
C LYS A 787 30.21 -2.25 -55.53
N GLY A 788 31.01 -1.21 -55.28
CA GLY A 788 32.42 -1.16 -55.68
C GLY A 788 32.63 -0.99 -57.18
N CYS A 789 31.61 -0.49 -57.89
CA CYS A 789 31.74 -0.13 -59.27
C CYS A 789 32.49 1.20 -59.41
N ILE A 790 33.66 1.22 -60.03
CA ILE A 790 34.39 2.44 -60.35
C ILE A 790 33.49 3.30 -61.26
N ILE A 791 33.17 4.50 -60.89
CA ILE A 791 32.44 5.47 -61.68
C ILE A 791 33.50 6.29 -62.37
N PHE A 792 33.75 6.03 -63.68
CA PHE A 792 34.51 6.88 -64.58
C PHE A 792 33.66 8.05 -65.06
#